data_af4bfc808b413bcd21bacf1a3d02af58
#
_entry.id   af4bfc808b413bcd21bacf1a3d02af58
#
_cell.length_a   1.000
_cell.length_b   1.000
_cell.length_c   1.000
_cell.angle_alpha   90.00
_cell.angle_beta   90.00
_cell.angle_gamma   90.00
#
_symmetry.space_group_name_H-M   'P 1'
#
loop_
_entity.id
_entity.type
_entity.pdbx_description
1 polymer ?
#
loop_
_entity_poly.entity_id
_entity_poly.type
_entity_poly.pdbx_seq_one_letter_code
_entity_poly.pdbx_strand_id
1 'polypeptide(L)'
;MPSILDRKKPQTGLHITLLGMGVYRLLKRLGLPVRAAAVGGAMLLFIYGVMVGMSVSASRAIGMYLLQMLGIFVGRTYDMLTGLGLMALLLVLQEPERLFDVSFLMSFGAVLGICILTPVFSRGCWERDADAESEVKGISTWLRTVADILGDSAYERNKYREGWRKVAYEEIRRMVSAVKGGFAASVGVILFTLPVQLWFFYEIPVYSVLLNLLVLPFMSAVVAGGILSLIPGLGIVGTVDCLILWWYEWICERFGELPGAVWCVGQPERWQIACYYAGIFLLVFGRKYVEAWKKWGTYGEENVPGDRLHSARTPHLIAAVMILGLLIGLLTGNFDCGSRVTFLDVGQGDGIVVETGQGAYLFDCGSTSRKNIGEYVLKPYLKSRGISSLRGVFVSHPDEDHMNGVLELMENGEEWGITAEQLFLPAIRESERRETFEQLLAAAEDAGIPVSYIKCGDEIRDSQLRLLCLHPEENTTLADANAYSECFYVEVFAKKMKQEAIDDRKANDASGASAIGKISILLTGDVEGEGERQLTQKLQALQESQSLQESRSLQESRSLQESRSLQESQSLQESQSLQLTRRLQEQRGQREFRVDILKVAHHGSGYSTGTEFLTTASPATAIISCGRNNSYGHPHVETLQRLEDARVPWYGTMDYGALTVNVDSHGNRLRGYLSRK
;
A
#
# COMPACT_ATOMS: atom_id res chain seq x y z
N MET A 1 -11.00 -19.35 0.52
CA MET A 1 -11.00 -17.90 0.73
C MET A 1 -12.45 -17.46 0.80
N PRO A 2 -12.91 -16.76 1.86
CA PRO A 2 -14.26 -16.21 1.89
C PRO A 2 -14.36 -15.10 0.84
N SER A 3 -15.44 -15.13 0.07
CA SER A 3 -15.72 -14.20 -1.02
C SER A 3 -15.67 -12.74 -0.54
N ILE A 4 -15.01 -11.89 -1.28
CA ILE A 4 -14.78 -10.46 -1.03
C ILE A 4 -16.07 -9.63 -0.99
N LEU A 5 -17.22 -10.20 -1.41
CA LEU A 5 -18.56 -9.61 -1.29
C LEU A 5 -19.01 -9.30 0.16
N ASP A 6 -18.31 -9.82 1.18
CA ASP A 6 -18.59 -9.50 2.59
C ASP A 6 -17.89 -8.22 3.11
N ARG A 7 -17.06 -7.55 2.30
CA ARG A 7 -16.28 -6.37 2.73
C ARG A 7 -17.06 -5.04 2.78
N LYS A 8 -18.29 -4.98 2.28
CA LYS A 8 -19.13 -3.77 2.32
C LYS A 8 -20.10 -3.69 3.51
N LYS A 9 -19.83 -4.37 4.63
CA LYS A 9 -20.64 -4.16 5.84
C LYS A 9 -20.14 -2.93 6.60
N PRO A 10 -20.96 -1.89 6.80
CA PRO A 10 -20.54 -0.66 7.49
C PRO A 10 -20.09 -0.96 8.92
N GLN A 11 -19.08 -0.20 9.40
CA GLN A 11 -18.57 -0.29 10.77
C GLN A 11 -19.68 0.09 11.76
N THR A 12 -20.33 -0.88 12.36
CA THR A 12 -21.57 -0.73 13.14
C THR A 12 -21.40 -0.38 14.63
N GLY A 13 -20.17 -0.09 15.10
CA GLY A 13 -19.90 -0.02 16.54
C GLY A 13 -20.43 1.19 17.29
N LEU A 14 -20.35 2.41 16.72
CA LEU A 14 -20.69 3.66 17.44
C LEU A 14 -22.20 3.80 17.62
N HIS A 15 -22.99 3.59 16.59
CA HIS A 15 -24.46 3.73 16.65
C HIS A 15 -25.13 2.67 17.53
N ILE A 16 -24.55 1.48 17.67
CA ILE A 16 -25.04 0.45 18.59
C ILE A 16 -25.00 0.97 20.04
N THR A 17 -23.88 1.54 20.45
CA THR A 17 -23.74 2.09 21.81
C THR A 17 -24.67 3.29 22.03
N LEU A 18 -24.80 4.17 21.02
CA LEU A 18 -25.71 5.31 21.06
C LEU A 18 -27.17 4.86 21.19
N LEU A 19 -27.58 3.87 20.40
CA LEU A 19 -28.93 3.30 20.44
C LEU A 19 -29.23 2.72 21.81
N GLY A 20 -28.37 1.84 22.33
CA GLY A 20 -28.57 1.20 23.64
C GLY A 20 -28.63 2.18 24.79
N MET A 21 -27.72 3.15 24.84
CA MET A 21 -27.73 4.16 25.87
C MET A 21 -28.89 5.14 25.71
N GLY A 22 -29.30 5.46 24.49
CA GLY A 22 -30.47 6.26 24.19
C GLY A 22 -31.75 5.62 24.72
N VAL A 23 -31.96 4.33 24.42
CA VAL A 23 -33.13 3.57 24.91
C VAL A 23 -33.09 3.42 26.42
N TYR A 24 -31.94 3.09 27.01
CA TYR A 24 -31.80 3.05 28.47
C TYR A 24 -32.21 4.39 29.13
N ARG A 25 -31.76 5.54 28.63
CA ARG A 25 -32.10 6.87 29.13
C ARG A 25 -33.57 7.19 28.93
N LEU A 26 -34.16 6.78 27.80
CA LEU A 26 -35.58 6.97 27.51
C LEU A 26 -36.45 6.18 28.51
N LEU A 27 -36.14 4.90 28.71
CA LEU A 27 -36.86 4.04 29.66
C LEU A 27 -36.76 4.58 31.08
N LYS A 28 -35.60 5.11 31.49
CA LYS A 28 -35.44 5.81 32.76
C LYS A 28 -36.32 7.05 32.87
N ARG A 29 -36.42 7.87 31.80
CA ARG A 29 -37.26 9.07 31.78
C ARG A 29 -38.76 8.72 31.85
N LEU A 30 -39.15 7.55 31.33
CA LEU A 30 -40.49 7.02 31.46
C LEU A 30 -40.82 6.41 32.83
N GLY A 31 -39.89 6.53 33.79
CA GLY A 31 -40.10 6.11 35.17
C GLY A 31 -39.74 4.67 35.49
N LEU A 32 -39.17 3.91 34.54
CA LEU A 32 -38.77 2.53 34.83
C LEU A 32 -37.60 2.50 35.83
N PRO A 33 -37.60 1.50 36.73
CA PRO A 33 -36.45 1.28 37.62
C PRO A 33 -35.17 0.97 36.84
N VAL A 34 -34.03 1.38 37.38
CA VAL A 34 -32.69 1.28 36.74
C VAL A 34 -32.45 -0.13 36.18
N ARG A 35 -32.80 -1.18 36.91
CA ARG A 35 -32.61 -2.57 36.51
C ARG A 35 -33.48 -2.95 35.32
N ALA A 36 -34.76 -2.55 35.32
CA ALA A 36 -35.66 -2.84 34.22
C ALA A 36 -35.26 -2.08 32.93
N ALA A 37 -34.85 -0.82 33.06
CA ALA A 37 -34.33 -0.03 31.94
C ALA A 37 -33.03 -0.63 31.35
N ALA A 38 -32.13 -1.16 32.21
CA ALA A 38 -30.91 -1.83 31.75
C ALA A 38 -31.20 -3.11 30.98
N VAL A 39 -32.12 -3.95 31.46
CA VAL A 39 -32.56 -5.17 30.77
C VAL A 39 -33.26 -4.84 29.44
N GLY A 40 -34.17 -3.85 29.41
CA GLY A 40 -34.83 -3.44 28.18
C GLY A 40 -33.86 -2.92 27.10
N GLY A 41 -32.88 -2.10 27.49
CA GLY A 41 -31.82 -1.65 26.59
C GLY A 41 -30.93 -2.79 26.08
N ALA A 42 -30.58 -3.73 26.96
CA ALA A 42 -29.77 -4.91 26.60
C ALA A 42 -30.50 -5.83 25.61
N MET A 43 -31.80 -6.09 25.86
CA MET A 43 -32.63 -6.94 24.98
C MET A 43 -32.78 -6.33 23.59
N LEU A 44 -33.07 -5.02 23.50
CA LEU A 44 -33.18 -4.32 22.23
C LEU A 44 -31.88 -4.38 21.43
N LEU A 45 -30.73 -4.13 22.09
CA LEU A 45 -29.44 -4.20 21.41
C LEU A 45 -29.06 -5.60 20.96
N PHE A 46 -29.44 -6.62 21.72
CA PHE A 46 -29.22 -8.00 21.33
C PHE A 46 -30.04 -8.33 20.07
N ILE A 47 -31.33 -7.98 20.05
CA ILE A 47 -32.20 -8.16 18.86
C ILE A 47 -31.61 -7.41 17.66
N TYR A 48 -31.21 -6.15 17.84
CA TYR A 48 -30.57 -5.36 16.79
C TYR A 48 -29.29 -6.02 16.28
N GLY A 49 -28.46 -6.55 17.17
CA GLY A 49 -27.22 -7.24 16.83
C GLY A 49 -27.46 -8.48 15.96
N VAL A 50 -28.48 -9.27 16.29
CA VAL A 50 -28.91 -10.44 15.49
C VAL A 50 -29.37 -9.99 14.10
N MET A 51 -30.16 -8.92 14.01
CA MET A 51 -30.63 -8.37 12.73
C MET A 51 -29.46 -7.88 11.84
N VAL A 52 -28.43 -7.27 12.42
CA VAL A 52 -27.24 -6.74 11.70
C VAL A 52 -26.22 -7.85 11.39
N GLY A 53 -26.41 -9.06 11.89
CA GLY A 53 -25.58 -10.23 11.60
C GLY A 53 -24.33 -10.37 12.49
N MET A 54 -24.32 -9.83 13.71
CA MET A 54 -23.32 -10.05 14.77
C MET A 54 -21.86 -9.96 14.28
N SER A 55 -21.55 -8.93 13.47
CA SER A 55 -20.16 -8.69 13.06
C SER A 55 -19.24 -8.53 14.29
N VAL A 56 -17.92 -8.70 14.14
CA VAL A 56 -16.94 -8.57 15.23
C VAL A 56 -17.08 -7.22 15.95
N SER A 57 -17.22 -6.12 15.18
CA SER A 57 -17.41 -4.78 15.73
C SER A 57 -18.74 -4.64 16.47
N ALA A 58 -19.83 -5.24 15.96
CA ALA A 58 -21.13 -5.25 16.62
C ALA A 58 -21.10 -6.07 17.91
N SER A 59 -20.52 -7.28 17.88
CA SER A 59 -20.38 -8.16 19.03
C SER A 59 -19.57 -7.50 20.15
N ARG A 60 -18.48 -6.80 19.81
CA ARG A 60 -17.71 -6.00 20.78
C ARG A 60 -18.57 -4.90 21.41
N ALA A 61 -19.26 -4.10 20.58
CA ALA A 61 -20.05 -2.96 21.08
C ALA A 61 -21.22 -3.41 21.95
N ILE A 62 -21.93 -4.46 21.56
CA ILE A 62 -23.03 -5.05 22.33
C ILE A 62 -22.49 -5.65 23.63
N GLY A 63 -21.42 -6.45 23.57
CA GLY A 63 -20.82 -7.08 24.73
C GLY A 63 -20.31 -6.08 25.76
N MET A 64 -19.62 -5.02 25.33
CA MET A 64 -19.19 -3.93 26.20
C MET A 64 -20.38 -3.19 26.84
N TYR A 65 -21.46 -2.97 26.07
CA TYR A 65 -22.69 -2.39 26.63
C TYR A 65 -23.35 -3.34 27.66
N LEU A 66 -23.43 -4.63 27.36
CA LEU A 66 -23.95 -5.64 28.29
C LEU A 66 -23.16 -5.69 29.59
N LEU A 67 -21.83 -5.64 29.51
CA LEU A 67 -20.93 -5.57 30.68
C LEU A 67 -21.16 -4.29 31.50
N GLN A 68 -21.38 -3.16 30.82
CA GLN A 68 -21.71 -1.90 31.48
C GLN A 68 -23.06 -1.99 32.21
N MET A 69 -24.09 -2.55 31.56
CA MET A 69 -25.41 -2.74 32.17
C MET A 69 -25.34 -3.74 33.34
N LEU A 70 -24.56 -4.80 33.20
CA LEU A 70 -24.29 -5.76 34.30
C LEU A 70 -23.62 -5.06 35.49
N GLY A 71 -22.65 -4.18 35.24
CA GLY A 71 -22.01 -3.35 36.28
C GLY A 71 -23.04 -2.51 37.04
N ILE A 72 -23.95 -1.84 36.32
CA ILE A 72 -25.04 -1.06 36.92
C ILE A 72 -26.00 -1.97 37.71
N PHE A 73 -26.31 -3.15 37.19
CA PHE A 73 -27.22 -4.10 37.86
C PHE A 73 -26.64 -4.63 39.18
N VAL A 74 -25.32 -4.91 39.19
CA VAL A 74 -24.61 -5.43 40.37
C VAL A 74 -24.19 -4.28 41.32
N GLY A 75 -24.29 -3.03 40.90
CA GLY A 75 -23.86 -1.87 41.69
C GLY A 75 -22.34 -1.67 41.71
N ARG A 76 -21.63 -2.14 40.68
CA ARG A 76 -20.18 -1.95 40.50
C ARG A 76 -19.87 -0.94 39.43
N THR A 77 -18.74 -0.26 39.55
CA THR A 77 -18.22 0.63 38.54
C THR A 77 -17.70 -0.16 37.36
N TYR A 78 -18.05 0.28 36.14
CA TYR A 78 -17.55 -0.30 34.89
C TYR A 78 -16.26 0.40 34.47
N ASP A 79 -15.18 -0.37 34.25
CA ASP A 79 -13.96 0.12 33.64
C ASP A 79 -13.90 -0.30 32.17
N MET A 80 -13.68 0.70 31.29
CA MET A 80 -13.77 0.50 29.84
C MET A 80 -12.65 -0.41 29.30
N LEU A 81 -11.42 -0.28 29.84
CA LEU A 81 -10.28 -1.11 29.41
C LEU A 81 -10.43 -2.56 29.86
N THR A 82 -10.90 -2.77 31.09
CA THR A 82 -11.19 -4.11 31.60
C THR A 82 -12.31 -4.78 30.80
N GLY A 83 -13.38 -4.04 30.50
CA GLY A 83 -14.47 -4.53 29.65
C GLY A 83 -14.00 -4.88 28.24
N LEU A 84 -13.13 -4.04 27.66
CA LEU A 84 -12.53 -4.27 26.33
C LEU A 84 -11.68 -5.55 26.33
N GLY A 85 -10.82 -5.71 27.36
CA GLY A 85 -9.97 -6.89 27.48
C GLY A 85 -10.77 -8.18 27.66
N LEU A 86 -11.84 -8.14 28.45
CA LEU A 86 -12.74 -9.29 28.61
C LEU A 86 -13.44 -9.65 27.31
N MET A 87 -13.93 -8.65 26.54
CA MET A 87 -14.55 -8.91 25.24
C MET A 87 -13.56 -9.44 24.21
N ALA A 88 -12.33 -8.93 24.20
CA ALA A 88 -11.27 -9.46 23.35
C ALA A 88 -11.01 -10.94 23.65
N LEU A 89 -10.85 -11.27 24.94
CA LEU A 89 -10.65 -12.66 25.39
C LEU A 89 -11.80 -13.58 24.96
N LEU A 90 -13.06 -13.15 25.16
CA LEU A 90 -14.22 -13.95 24.80
C LEU A 90 -14.31 -14.22 23.29
N LEU A 91 -14.03 -13.20 22.45
CA LEU A 91 -14.09 -13.34 21.00
C LEU A 91 -12.95 -14.21 20.47
N VAL A 92 -11.75 -14.10 21.03
CA VAL A 92 -10.59 -14.90 20.64
C VAL A 92 -10.73 -16.36 21.12
N LEU A 93 -11.34 -16.60 22.27
CA LEU A 93 -11.64 -17.96 22.73
C LEU A 93 -12.67 -18.67 21.84
N GLN A 94 -13.60 -17.93 21.25
CA GLN A 94 -14.57 -18.50 20.30
C GLN A 94 -13.91 -18.88 18.97
N GLU A 95 -13.08 -17.98 18.42
CA GLU A 95 -12.38 -18.14 17.15
C GLU A 95 -11.00 -17.47 17.26
N PRO A 96 -9.93 -18.23 17.50
CA PRO A 96 -8.58 -17.68 17.65
C PRO A 96 -8.09 -16.89 16.43
N GLU A 97 -8.56 -17.23 15.23
CA GLU A 97 -8.20 -16.57 13.97
C GLU A 97 -8.67 -15.09 13.92
N ARG A 98 -9.66 -14.73 14.76
CA ARG A 98 -10.13 -13.32 14.87
C ARG A 98 -9.05 -12.35 15.30
N LEU A 99 -7.99 -12.83 15.95
CA LEU A 99 -6.86 -11.98 16.34
C LEU A 99 -6.15 -11.35 15.13
N PHE A 100 -6.26 -11.97 13.96
CA PHE A 100 -5.69 -11.49 12.70
C PHE A 100 -6.73 -10.84 11.78
N ASP A 101 -7.99 -10.73 12.22
CA ASP A 101 -9.06 -10.09 11.47
C ASP A 101 -8.92 -8.57 11.54
N VAL A 102 -8.96 -7.92 10.37
CA VAL A 102 -8.93 -6.46 10.21
C VAL A 102 -10.00 -5.78 11.05
N SER A 103 -11.25 -6.32 11.03
CA SER A 103 -12.37 -5.76 11.78
C SER A 103 -12.14 -5.81 13.29
N PHE A 104 -11.50 -6.88 13.79
CA PHE A 104 -11.10 -6.99 15.18
C PHE A 104 -10.05 -5.95 15.53
N LEU A 105 -8.93 -5.92 14.79
CA LEU A 105 -7.81 -5.04 15.07
C LEU A 105 -8.19 -3.55 14.99
N MET A 106 -8.92 -3.15 13.96
CA MET A 106 -9.38 -1.77 13.79
C MET A 106 -10.38 -1.37 14.87
N SER A 107 -11.34 -2.25 15.20
CA SER A 107 -12.39 -1.96 16.18
C SER A 107 -11.86 -1.86 17.60
N PHE A 108 -11.00 -2.78 18.03
CA PHE A 108 -10.36 -2.75 19.34
C PHE A 108 -9.29 -1.66 19.42
N GLY A 109 -8.51 -1.47 18.35
CA GLY A 109 -7.52 -0.40 18.23
C GLY A 109 -8.13 0.98 18.36
N ALA A 110 -9.30 1.23 17.76
CA ALA A 110 -10.01 2.51 17.89
C ALA A 110 -10.38 2.82 19.36
N VAL A 111 -10.88 1.84 20.10
CA VAL A 111 -11.21 2.03 21.53
C VAL A 111 -9.95 2.24 22.36
N LEU A 112 -8.87 1.50 22.10
CA LEU A 112 -7.59 1.73 22.75
C LEU A 112 -7.04 3.13 22.46
N GLY A 113 -7.15 3.60 21.22
CA GLY A 113 -6.78 4.97 20.82
C GLY A 113 -7.54 6.03 21.63
N ILE A 114 -8.87 5.86 21.78
CA ILE A 114 -9.69 6.75 22.59
C ILE A 114 -9.25 6.69 24.07
N CYS A 115 -9.07 5.50 24.63
CA CYS A 115 -8.77 5.35 26.07
C CYS A 115 -7.36 5.80 26.44
N ILE A 116 -6.38 5.59 25.57
CA ILE A 116 -4.96 5.79 25.88
C ILE A 116 -4.46 7.14 25.37
N LEU A 117 -4.74 7.47 24.10
CA LEU A 117 -4.16 8.64 23.44
C LEU A 117 -4.99 9.91 23.64
N THR A 118 -6.33 9.84 23.59
CA THR A 118 -7.19 11.02 23.75
C THR A 118 -6.90 11.80 25.05
N PRO A 119 -6.72 11.15 26.23
CA PRO A 119 -6.38 11.88 27.45
C PRO A 119 -5.01 12.57 27.39
N VAL A 120 -4.07 12.06 26.62
CA VAL A 120 -2.74 12.67 26.44
C VAL A 120 -2.87 13.97 25.64
N PHE A 121 -3.63 13.94 24.55
CA PHE A 121 -3.86 15.11 23.70
C PHE A 121 -4.77 16.15 24.38
N SER A 122 -5.82 15.73 25.07
CA SER A 122 -6.74 16.64 25.74
C SER A 122 -6.09 17.39 26.92
N ARG A 123 -5.26 16.72 27.73
CA ARG A 123 -4.57 17.34 28.88
C ARG A 123 -3.34 18.16 28.49
N GLY A 124 -2.64 17.78 27.40
CA GLY A 124 -1.39 18.42 26.97
C GLY A 124 -1.58 19.72 26.20
N CYS A 125 -2.60 19.81 25.37
CA CYS A 125 -2.82 20.91 24.43
C CYS A 125 -3.80 21.98 24.95
N TRP A 126 -4.71 21.66 25.92
CA TRP A 126 -5.92 22.43 26.09
C TRP A 126 -6.22 22.83 27.53
N GLU A 127 -5.34 22.55 28.49
CA GLU A 127 -5.52 22.89 29.90
C GLU A 127 -5.17 24.37 30.23
N ARG A 128 -5.39 25.30 29.30
CA ARG A 128 -5.40 26.73 29.58
C ARG A 128 -6.85 27.21 29.68
N ASP A 129 -7.45 27.05 30.85
CA ASP A 129 -8.73 27.70 31.13
C ASP A 129 -8.64 29.25 31.04
N ALA A 130 -7.44 29.81 31.17
CA ALA A 130 -7.18 31.25 31.01
C ALA A 130 -7.17 31.73 29.54
N ASP A 131 -6.74 30.86 28.58
CA ASP A 131 -6.69 31.25 27.16
C ASP A 131 -8.06 31.04 26.48
N ALA A 132 -8.88 30.09 26.96
CA ALA A 132 -10.26 29.97 26.53
C ALA A 132 -11.05 31.24 26.89
N GLU A 133 -10.71 31.89 27.98
CA GLU A 133 -11.29 33.19 28.37
C GLU A 133 -10.87 34.34 27.44
N SER A 134 -9.65 34.30 26.89
CA SER A 134 -9.17 35.31 25.92
C SER A 134 -9.73 35.09 24.50
N GLU A 135 -9.85 33.83 24.02
CA GLU A 135 -10.48 33.53 22.73
C GLU A 135 -11.96 33.83 22.72
N VAL A 136 -12.66 33.51 23.82
CA VAL A 136 -14.08 33.83 23.95
C VAL A 136 -14.29 35.33 24.15
N LYS A 137 -13.35 36.04 24.78
CA LYS A 137 -13.34 37.51 24.80
C LYS A 137 -13.18 38.10 23.39
N GLY A 138 -12.35 37.50 22.53
CA GLY A 138 -12.21 37.91 21.14
C GLY A 138 -13.51 37.73 20.33
N ILE A 139 -14.15 36.56 20.42
CA ILE A 139 -15.46 36.28 19.79
C ILE A 139 -16.56 37.17 20.38
N SER A 140 -16.59 37.39 21.67
CA SER A 140 -17.56 38.27 22.31
C SER A 140 -17.36 39.74 21.94
N THR A 141 -16.13 40.15 21.67
CA THR A 141 -15.81 41.50 21.15
C THR A 141 -16.26 41.64 19.70
N TRP A 142 -16.02 40.65 18.87
CA TRP A 142 -16.52 40.62 17.49
C TRP A 142 -18.05 40.63 17.42
N LEU A 143 -18.73 39.83 18.25
CA LEU A 143 -20.19 39.85 18.38
C LEU A 143 -20.71 41.19 18.91
N ARG A 144 -19.96 41.90 19.77
CA ARG A 144 -20.29 43.28 20.17
C ARG A 144 -20.24 44.23 19.00
N THR A 145 -19.15 44.18 18.22
CA THR A 145 -18.96 45.05 17.07
C THR A 145 -20.06 44.84 16.04
N VAL A 146 -20.48 43.59 15.80
CA VAL A 146 -21.58 43.25 14.90
C VAL A 146 -22.94 43.74 15.48
N ALA A 147 -23.17 43.62 16.77
CA ALA A 147 -24.40 44.13 17.43
C ALA A 147 -24.48 45.66 17.48
N ASP A 148 -23.36 46.35 17.65
CA ASP A 148 -23.26 47.83 17.63
C ASP A 148 -23.47 48.38 16.20
N ILE A 149 -23.10 47.62 15.16
CA ILE A 149 -23.37 47.94 13.74
C ILE A 149 -24.87 47.81 13.41
N LEU A 150 -25.60 46.94 14.10
CA LEU A 150 -27.03 46.69 13.88
C LEU A 150 -27.99 47.65 14.62
N GLY A 151 -27.48 48.63 15.34
CA GLY A 151 -28.18 49.85 15.77
C GLY A 151 -29.36 49.68 16.74
N ASP A 152 -29.15 49.22 17.97
CA ASP A 152 -30.23 48.98 18.89
C ASP A 152 -30.12 49.75 20.22
N SER A 153 -31.17 50.53 20.56
CA SER A 153 -31.25 51.44 21.72
C SER A 153 -31.44 50.73 23.07
N ALA A 154 -30.74 51.16 24.07
CA ALA A 154 -30.00 50.38 25.04
C ALA A 154 -30.36 50.44 26.51
N TYR A 155 -31.51 50.69 27.05
CA TYR A 155 -31.60 50.78 28.52
C TYR A 155 -32.36 49.67 29.28
N GLU A 156 -33.42 49.10 28.76
CA GLU A 156 -34.13 48.04 29.49
C GLU A 156 -33.65 46.60 29.15
N ARG A 157 -32.89 46.43 28.10
CA ARG A 157 -32.36 45.15 27.60
C ARG A 157 -31.13 44.62 28.31
N ASN A 158 -30.50 45.39 29.17
CA ASN A 158 -29.20 45.02 29.78
C ASN A 158 -29.30 43.82 30.74
N LYS A 159 -30.37 43.65 31.50
CA LYS A 159 -30.55 42.57 32.48
C LYS A 159 -30.88 41.23 31.80
N TYR A 160 -31.71 41.26 30.75
CA TYR A 160 -31.96 40.09 29.88
C TYR A 160 -30.74 39.75 29.03
N ARG A 161 -30.04 40.77 28.55
CA ARG A 161 -28.83 40.63 27.71
C ARG A 161 -27.64 39.99 28.45
N GLU A 162 -27.47 40.21 29.74
CA GLU A 162 -26.45 39.51 30.55
C GLU A 162 -26.77 38.04 30.75
N GLY A 163 -28.04 37.68 30.93
CA GLY A 163 -28.49 36.29 30.99
C GLY A 163 -28.24 35.54 29.70
N TRP A 164 -28.65 36.10 28.56
CA TRP A 164 -28.44 35.52 27.23
C TRP A 164 -26.94 35.43 26.86
N ARG A 165 -26.14 36.41 27.27
CA ARG A 165 -24.68 36.39 27.05
C ARG A 165 -24.00 35.27 27.85
N LYS A 166 -24.40 35.02 29.09
CA LYS A 166 -23.88 33.90 29.89
C LYS A 166 -24.27 32.56 29.28
N VAL A 167 -25.53 32.40 28.86
CA VAL A 167 -26.00 31.17 28.19
C VAL A 167 -25.29 30.95 26.87
N ALA A 168 -25.17 31.97 26.02
CA ALA A 168 -24.47 31.89 24.76
C ALA A 168 -22.97 31.56 24.95
N TYR A 169 -22.34 32.18 25.98
CA TYR A 169 -20.96 31.90 26.35
C TYR A 169 -20.76 30.43 26.78
N GLU A 170 -21.63 29.93 27.65
CA GLU A 170 -21.56 28.53 28.07
C GLU A 170 -21.80 27.55 26.93
N GLU A 171 -22.72 27.84 26.00
CA GLU A 171 -22.98 27.01 24.84
C GLU A 171 -21.82 27.04 23.85
N ILE A 172 -21.22 28.19 23.56
CA ILE A 172 -20.01 28.30 22.73
C ILE A 172 -18.85 27.55 23.39
N ARG A 173 -18.65 27.69 24.69
CA ARG A 173 -17.62 26.96 25.44
C ARG A 173 -17.85 25.45 25.36
N ARG A 174 -19.09 24.98 25.49
CA ARG A 174 -19.45 23.56 25.31
C ARG A 174 -19.16 23.07 23.89
N MET A 175 -19.53 23.86 22.87
CA MET A 175 -19.22 23.55 21.48
C MET A 175 -17.72 23.44 21.21
N VAL A 176 -16.96 24.45 21.63
CA VAL A 176 -15.49 24.45 21.48
C VAL A 176 -14.86 23.26 22.21
N SER A 177 -15.32 22.93 23.41
CA SER A 177 -14.84 21.77 24.17
C SER A 177 -15.21 20.46 23.48
N ALA A 178 -16.40 20.32 22.89
CA ALA A 178 -16.84 19.17 22.16
C ALA A 178 -16.02 18.97 20.86
N VAL A 179 -15.76 20.06 20.11
CA VAL A 179 -14.91 20.05 18.92
C VAL A 179 -13.48 19.64 19.28
N LYS A 180 -12.90 20.22 20.33
CA LYS A 180 -11.58 19.87 20.85
C LYS A 180 -11.52 18.40 21.27
N GLY A 181 -12.51 17.91 22.00
CA GLY A 181 -12.61 16.52 22.41
C GLY A 181 -12.75 15.55 21.22
N GLY A 182 -13.58 15.92 20.24
CA GLY A 182 -13.77 15.16 19.00
C GLY A 182 -12.49 15.08 18.16
N PHE A 183 -11.78 16.20 18.03
CA PHE A 183 -10.48 16.24 17.34
C PHE A 183 -9.44 15.33 18.03
N ALA A 184 -9.28 15.46 19.35
CA ALA A 184 -8.35 14.65 20.12
C ALA A 184 -8.70 13.16 20.04
N ALA A 185 -9.99 12.80 20.05
CA ALA A 185 -10.45 11.44 19.88
C ALA A 185 -10.14 10.90 18.48
N SER A 186 -10.44 11.67 17.42
CA SER A 186 -10.15 11.28 16.02
C SER A 186 -8.65 11.06 15.80
N VAL A 187 -7.82 11.99 16.27
CA VAL A 187 -6.36 11.84 16.21
C VAL A 187 -5.91 10.60 16.99
N GLY A 188 -6.44 10.38 18.20
CA GLY A 188 -6.10 9.21 19.01
C GLY A 188 -6.46 7.89 18.34
N VAL A 189 -7.64 7.81 17.72
CA VAL A 189 -8.07 6.63 16.93
C VAL A 189 -7.14 6.40 15.75
N ILE A 190 -6.93 7.43 14.92
CA ILE A 190 -6.13 7.31 13.71
C ILE A 190 -4.70 6.88 14.04
N LEU A 191 -4.05 7.56 14.99
CA LEU A 191 -2.68 7.20 15.38
C LEU A 191 -2.57 5.77 15.92
N PHE A 192 -3.54 5.30 16.69
CA PHE A 192 -3.47 3.95 17.22
C PHE A 192 -3.75 2.88 16.16
N THR A 193 -4.63 3.17 15.21
CA THR A 193 -5.00 2.22 14.14
C THR A 193 -4.13 2.33 12.89
N LEU A 194 -3.28 3.36 12.78
CA LEU A 194 -2.47 3.64 11.59
C LEU A 194 -1.61 2.45 11.13
N PRO A 195 -0.88 1.73 12.01
CA PRO A 195 -0.10 0.57 11.56
C PRO A 195 -0.97 -0.56 11.01
N VAL A 196 -2.15 -0.79 11.62
CA VAL A 196 -3.12 -1.79 11.15
C VAL A 196 -3.69 -1.37 9.79
N GLN A 197 -4.03 -0.09 9.64
CA GLN A 197 -4.53 0.46 8.38
C GLN A 197 -3.50 0.28 7.26
N LEU A 198 -2.25 0.64 7.49
CA LEU A 198 -1.18 0.48 6.51
C LEU A 198 -0.86 -0.99 6.20
N TRP A 199 -0.98 -1.88 7.18
CA TRP A 199 -0.73 -3.30 6.99
C TRP A 199 -1.75 -3.97 6.04
N PHE A 200 -3.02 -3.51 6.07
CA PHE A 200 -4.11 -4.16 5.32
C PHE A 200 -4.60 -3.34 4.13
N PHE A 201 -4.50 -2.02 4.18
CA PHE A 201 -5.04 -1.12 3.15
C PHE A 201 -3.95 -0.33 2.41
N TYR A 202 -2.72 -0.26 2.96
CA TYR A 202 -1.56 0.35 2.34
C TYR A 202 -1.62 1.87 2.13
N GLU A 203 -2.71 2.53 2.59
CA GLU A 203 -3.07 3.91 2.31
C GLU A 203 -3.45 4.68 3.56
N ILE A 204 -3.18 5.99 3.53
CA ILE A 204 -3.59 6.93 4.56
C ILE A 204 -4.57 7.94 3.95
N PRO A 205 -5.84 7.97 4.39
CA PRO A 205 -6.77 9.05 4.03
C PRO A 205 -6.43 10.30 4.84
N VAL A 206 -5.71 11.24 4.19
CA VAL A 206 -5.09 12.40 4.87
C VAL A 206 -6.13 13.29 5.55
N TYR A 207 -7.29 13.48 4.94
CA TYR A 207 -8.34 14.36 5.44
C TYR A 207 -9.31 13.69 6.43
N SER A 208 -9.08 12.43 6.82
CA SER A 208 -9.99 11.65 7.67
C SER A 208 -10.27 12.30 9.04
N VAL A 209 -9.30 13.02 9.63
CA VAL A 209 -9.52 13.76 10.89
C VAL A 209 -10.58 14.85 10.71
N LEU A 210 -10.48 15.61 9.62
CA LEU A 210 -11.43 16.69 9.31
C LEU A 210 -12.80 16.14 8.97
N LEU A 211 -12.87 15.08 8.15
CA LEU A 211 -14.12 14.39 7.82
C LEU A 211 -14.80 13.86 9.07
N ASN A 212 -14.07 13.21 9.97
CA ASN A 212 -14.63 12.73 11.24
C ASN A 212 -15.20 13.86 12.10
N LEU A 213 -14.54 15.01 12.11
CA LEU A 213 -15.01 16.17 12.86
C LEU A 213 -16.33 16.75 12.30
N LEU A 214 -16.52 16.68 10.99
CA LEU A 214 -17.73 17.15 10.31
C LEU A 214 -18.86 16.12 10.39
N VAL A 215 -18.58 14.83 10.19
CA VAL A 215 -19.57 13.76 10.06
C VAL A 215 -20.07 13.23 11.41
N LEU A 216 -19.15 12.97 12.36
CA LEU A 216 -19.50 12.31 13.62
C LEU A 216 -20.54 13.02 14.49
N PRO A 217 -20.60 14.36 14.57
CA PRO A 217 -21.61 15.04 15.39
C PRO A 217 -23.06 14.74 14.98
N PHE A 218 -23.30 14.53 13.69
CA PHE A 218 -24.64 14.28 13.15
C PHE A 218 -25.05 12.81 13.16
N MET A 219 -24.12 11.87 13.39
CA MET A 219 -24.42 10.44 13.39
C MET A 219 -25.53 10.04 14.39
N SER A 220 -25.56 10.68 15.56
CA SER A 220 -26.62 10.43 16.56
C SER A 220 -28.00 10.89 16.07
N ALA A 221 -28.07 11.99 15.32
CA ALA A 221 -29.29 12.53 14.76
C ALA A 221 -29.81 11.61 13.64
N VAL A 222 -28.92 11.19 12.73
CA VAL A 222 -29.25 10.24 11.63
C VAL A 222 -29.78 8.92 12.17
N VAL A 223 -29.14 8.33 13.18
CA VAL A 223 -29.63 7.07 13.78
C VAL A 223 -30.98 7.25 14.47
N ALA A 224 -31.17 8.34 15.22
CA ALA A 224 -32.44 8.62 15.87
C ALA A 224 -33.56 8.94 14.87
N GLY A 225 -33.25 9.75 13.85
CA GLY A 225 -34.18 10.11 12.79
C GLY A 225 -34.63 8.90 11.95
N GLY A 226 -33.65 8.03 11.58
CA GLY A 226 -33.97 6.78 10.86
C GLY A 226 -34.95 5.89 11.64
N ILE A 227 -34.76 5.78 12.98
CA ILE A 227 -35.73 5.02 13.80
C ILE A 227 -37.08 5.72 13.89
N LEU A 228 -37.07 7.03 14.08
CA LEU A 228 -38.32 7.80 14.16
C LEU A 228 -39.12 7.81 12.84
N SER A 229 -38.45 7.77 11.70
CA SER A 229 -39.05 7.71 10.39
C SER A 229 -39.85 6.44 10.14
N LEU A 230 -39.60 5.35 10.90
CA LEU A 230 -40.38 4.11 10.86
C LEU A 230 -41.78 4.26 11.49
N ILE A 231 -42.02 5.33 12.27
CA ILE A 231 -43.29 5.58 12.90
C ILE A 231 -44.23 6.23 11.86
N PRO A 232 -45.46 5.66 11.63
CA PRO A 232 -46.40 6.23 10.69
C PRO A 232 -46.73 7.71 11.04
N GLY A 233 -46.65 8.57 10.02
CA GLY A 233 -46.87 10.02 10.16
C GLY A 233 -45.59 10.85 10.43
N LEU A 234 -44.44 10.24 10.71
CA LEU A 234 -43.17 10.91 10.91
C LEU A 234 -42.22 10.83 9.69
N GLY A 235 -42.71 10.53 8.50
CA GLY A 235 -41.92 10.40 7.29
C GLY A 235 -41.04 11.63 6.94
N ILE A 236 -41.47 12.83 7.37
CA ILE A 236 -40.70 14.06 7.18
C ILE A 236 -39.34 14.01 7.87
N VAL A 237 -39.22 13.25 8.97
CA VAL A 237 -37.91 13.05 9.65
C VAL A 237 -36.94 12.29 8.76
N GLY A 238 -37.44 11.27 8.02
CA GLY A 238 -36.64 10.55 7.03
C GLY A 238 -36.12 11.45 5.91
N THR A 239 -36.89 12.46 5.49
CA THR A 239 -36.41 13.44 4.50
C THR A 239 -35.23 14.25 5.03
N VAL A 240 -35.28 14.65 6.31
CA VAL A 240 -34.12 15.35 6.94
C VAL A 240 -32.89 14.45 7.02
N ASP A 241 -33.07 13.17 7.36
CA ASP A 241 -31.98 12.21 7.37
C ASP A 241 -31.38 12.02 5.98
N CYS A 242 -32.20 11.92 4.93
CA CYS A 242 -31.72 11.85 3.55
C CYS A 242 -30.88 13.08 3.16
N LEU A 243 -31.27 14.28 3.60
CA LEU A 243 -30.49 15.49 3.35
C LEU A 243 -29.12 15.47 4.08
N ILE A 244 -29.07 14.94 5.30
CA ILE A 244 -27.80 14.80 6.04
C ILE A 244 -26.92 13.74 5.35
N LEU A 245 -27.49 12.61 4.90
CA LEU A 245 -26.76 11.57 4.19
C LEU A 245 -26.23 12.07 2.84
N TRP A 246 -27.06 12.81 2.08
CA TRP A 246 -26.62 13.47 0.84
C TRP A 246 -25.47 14.45 1.10
N TRP A 247 -25.55 15.24 2.19
CA TRP A 247 -24.46 16.13 2.59
C TRP A 247 -23.18 15.37 2.97
N TYR A 248 -23.29 14.18 3.59
CA TYR A 248 -22.15 13.32 3.87
C TYR A 248 -21.49 12.83 2.57
N GLU A 249 -22.27 12.35 1.63
CA GLU A 249 -21.81 11.89 0.32
C GLU A 249 -21.08 13.02 -0.39
N TRP A 250 -21.72 14.19 -0.52
CA TRP A 250 -21.14 15.37 -1.14
C TRP A 250 -19.82 15.81 -0.50
N ILE A 251 -19.72 15.84 0.84
CA ILE A 251 -18.49 16.20 1.54
C ILE A 251 -17.39 15.16 1.28
N CYS A 252 -17.71 13.87 1.34
CA CYS A 252 -16.74 12.80 1.09
C CYS A 252 -16.18 12.86 -0.33
N GLU A 253 -17.04 13.11 -1.33
CA GLU A 253 -16.61 13.30 -2.72
C GLU A 253 -15.68 14.53 -2.85
N ARG A 254 -16.09 15.69 -2.32
CA ARG A 254 -15.27 16.91 -2.39
C ARG A 254 -13.90 16.75 -1.72
N PHE A 255 -13.83 16.07 -0.58
CA PHE A 255 -12.56 15.79 0.09
C PHE A 255 -11.75 14.71 -0.65
N GLY A 256 -12.40 13.79 -1.35
CA GLY A 256 -11.76 12.78 -2.19
C GLY A 256 -11.06 13.38 -3.42
N GLU A 257 -11.63 14.44 -4.00
CA GLU A 257 -11.07 15.17 -5.15
C GLU A 257 -9.89 16.08 -4.79
N LEU A 258 -9.65 16.34 -3.49
CA LEU A 258 -8.54 17.21 -3.09
C LEU A 258 -7.19 16.55 -3.38
N PRO A 259 -6.19 17.33 -3.79
CA PRO A 259 -4.83 16.81 -4.01
C PRO A 259 -4.29 16.10 -2.77
N GLY A 260 -3.80 14.89 -2.94
CA GLY A 260 -3.25 14.09 -1.83
C GLY A 260 -4.32 13.61 -0.83
N ALA A 261 -5.58 13.47 -1.24
CA ALA A 261 -6.65 12.93 -0.39
C ALA A 261 -6.31 11.55 0.17
N VAL A 262 -5.69 10.72 -0.66
CA VAL A 262 -5.19 9.40 -0.30
C VAL A 262 -3.69 9.34 -0.56
N TRP A 263 -2.95 8.99 0.47
CA TRP A 263 -1.50 8.78 0.35
C TRP A 263 -1.20 7.29 0.36
N CYS A 264 -0.79 6.75 -0.80
CA CYS A 264 -0.33 5.37 -0.95
C CYS A 264 1.09 5.26 -0.39
N VAL A 265 1.22 4.56 0.73
CA VAL A 265 2.47 4.42 1.48
C VAL A 265 3.14 3.08 1.22
N GLY A 266 2.32 2.04 1.04
CA GLY A 266 2.75 0.66 1.01
C GLY A 266 2.62 -0.05 2.36
N GLN A 267 3.04 -1.30 2.39
CA GLN A 267 3.00 -2.15 3.58
C GLN A 267 4.25 -1.92 4.44
N PRO A 268 4.11 -1.48 5.69
CA PRO A 268 5.26 -1.32 6.57
C PRO A 268 5.86 -2.67 6.98
N GLU A 269 7.15 -2.71 7.22
CA GLU A 269 7.83 -3.88 7.76
C GLU A 269 7.44 -4.12 9.22
N ARG A 270 7.45 -5.39 9.68
CA ARG A 270 7.05 -5.76 11.04
C ARG A 270 7.82 -5.02 12.14
N TRP A 271 9.10 -4.76 11.91
CA TRP A 271 9.95 -4.02 12.86
C TRP A 271 9.55 -2.55 12.97
N GLN A 272 9.09 -1.93 11.87
CA GLN A 272 8.58 -0.54 11.85
C GLN A 272 7.34 -0.43 12.74
N ILE A 273 6.41 -1.38 12.61
CA ILE A 273 5.20 -1.47 13.45
C ILE A 273 5.58 -1.62 14.93
N ALA A 274 6.53 -2.52 15.23
CA ALA A 274 6.99 -2.72 16.60
C ALA A 274 7.62 -1.45 17.19
N CYS A 275 8.50 -0.78 16.43
CA CYS A 275 9.11 0.49 16.84
C CYS A 275 8.07 1.60 17.02
N TYR A 276 7.06 1.68 16.14
CA TYR A 276 5.99 2.65 16.24
C TYR A 276 5.20 2.50 17.55
N TYR A 277 4.71 1.29 17.86
CA TYR A 277 3.98 1.07 19.11
C TYR A 277 4.86 1.21 20.37
N ALA A 278 6.12 0.81 20.32
CA ALA A 278 7.08 1.07 21.39
C ALA A 278 7.27 2.57 21.62
N GLY A 279 7.40 3.38 20.55
CA GLY A 279 7.48 4.82 20.62
C GLY A 279 6.22 5.47 21.20
N ILE A 280 5.02 5.04 20.77
CA ILE A 280 3.74 5.49 21.35
C ILE A 280 3.67 5.13 22.83
N PHE A 281 4.07 3.92 23.21
CA PHE A 281 4.11 3.50 24.61
C PHE A 281 5.04 4.41 25.44
N LEU A 282 6.23 4.71 24.95
CA LEU A 282 7.17 5.59 25.60
C LEU A 282 6.64 7.04 25.72
N LEU A 283 5.94 7.55 24.70
CA LEU A 283 5.30 8.87 24.76
C LEU A 283 4.22 8.95 25.84
N VAL A 284 3.41 7.90 25.98
CA VAL A 284 2.28 7.86 26.93
C VAL A 284 2.75 7.62 28.36
N PHE A 285 3.62 6.64 28.57
CA PHE A 285 4.02 6.15 29.90
C PHE A 285 5.34 6.74 30.38
N GLY A 286 6.27 7.08 29.48
CA GLY A 286 7.57 7.65 29.83
C GLY A 286 7.45 8.95 30.63
N ARG A 287 6.50 9.80 30.25
CA ARG A 287 6.20 11.03 30.99
C ARG A 287 5.77 10.76 32.43
N LYS A 288 4.86 9.81 32.63
CA LYS A 288 4.42 9.40 33.99
C LYS A 288 5.58 8.84 34.79
N TYR A 289 6.45 8.09 34.14
CA TYR A 289 7.62 7.50 34.78
C TYR A 289 8.65 8.55 35.19
N VAL A 290 8.93 9.53 34.31
CA VAL A 290 9.82 10.66 34.62
C VAL A 290 9.26 11.54 35.75
N GLU A 291 7.96 11.82 35.76
CA GLU A 291 7.30 12.57 36.82
C GLU A 291 7.34 11.80 38.17
N ALA A 292 7.13 10.50 38.15
CA ALA A 292 7.26 9.63 39.32
C ALA A 292 8.71 9.57 39.84
N TRP A 293 9.67 9.43 38.94
CA TRP A 293 11.11 9.39 39.28
C TRP A 293 11.60 10.73 39.88
N LYS A 294 11.16 11.86 39.31
CA LYS A 294 11.43 13.19 39.89
C LYS A 294 10.86 13.35 41.28
N LYS A 295 9.63 12.87 41.53
CA LYS A 295 9.03 12.86 42.87
C LYS A 295 9.80 11.99 43.84
N TRP A 296 10.42 10.90 43.38
CA TRP A 296 11.22 10.00 44.25
C TRP A 296 12.58 10.61 44.59
N GLY A 297 13.19 11.37 43.65
CA GLY A 297 14.48 12.07 43.90
C GLY A 297 14.39 13.31 44.78
N THR A 298 13.19 13.89 44.96
CA THR A 298 12.96 15.09 45.80
C THR A 298 12.48 14.79 47.22
N TYR A 299 12.57 13.53 47.66
CA TYR A 299 12.32 13.20 49.09
C TYR A 299 13.49 13.66 49.96
N GLY A 300 13.71 14.98 50.06
CA GLY A 300 14.81 15.56 50.83
C GLY A 300 14.92 17.09 50.80
N GLU A 301 14.21 17.77 49.91
CA GLU A 301 14.27 19.23 49.85
C GLU A 301 12.91 19.86 50.09
N GLU A 302 12.80 20.57 51.23
CA GLU A 302 11.66 21.36 51.64
C GLU A 302 11.41 22.55 50.69
N ASN A 303 10.16 22.71 50.28
CA ASN A 303 9.48 23.94 49.88
C ASN A 303 10.25 25.00 49.09
N VAL A 304 10.18 24.92 47.75
CA VAL A 304 10.34 26.09 46.90
C VAL A 304 8.99 26.46 46.28
N PRO A 305 8.50 27.73 46.46
CA PRO A 305 7.20 28.14 45.96
C PRO A 305 7.11 28.09 44.43
N GLY A 306 5.92 27.69 43.97
CA GLY A 306 5.50 27.19 42.68
C GLY A 306 5.52 28.12 41.47
N ASP A 307 6.51 28.94 41.17
CA ASP A 307 6.45 29.85 40.00
C ASP A 307 7.28 29.49 38.77
N ARG A 308 8.07 28.39 38.80
CA ARG A 308 8.89 28.01 37.65
C ARG A 308 8.35 26.85 36.78
N LEU A 309 7.19 26.30 37.08
CA LEU A 309 6.62 25.16 36.33
C LEU A 309 5.87 25.54 35.04
N HIS A 310 5.58 26.84 34.83
CA HIS A 310 4.79 27.28 33.67
C HIS A 310 5.59 27.46 32.37
N SER A 311 6.91 27.68 32.46
CA SER A 311 7.75 27.94 31.28
C SER A 311 8.23 26.66 30.52
N ALA A 312 8.10 25.48 31.12
CA ALA A 312 8.67 24.26 30.55
C ALA A 312 7.70 23.41 29.69
N ARG A 313 6.44 23.83 29.53
CA ARG A 313 5.42 23.00 28.82
C ARG A 313 5.50 23.05 27.29
N THR A 314 5.85 24.19 26.71
CA THR A 314 5.98 24.38 25.27
C THR A 314 7.06 23.48 24.63
N PRO A 315 8.26 23.35 25.19
CA PRO A 315 9.27 22.46 24.61
C PRO A 315 8.88 20.97 24.63
N HIS A 316 8.08 20.54 25.62
CA HIS A 316 7.62 19.14 25.68
C HIS A 316 6.55 18.81 24.64
N LEU A 317 5.67 19.75 24.29
CA LEU A 317 4.69 19.56 23.22
C LEU A 317 5.38 19.49 21.87
N ILE A 318 6.32 20.40 21.61
CA ILE A 318 7.13 20.39 20.38
C ILE A 318 7.88 19.07 20.25
N ALA A 319 8.53 18.62 21.32
CA ALA A 319 9.23 17.34 21.34
C ALA A 319 8.28 16.16 21.07
N ALA A 320 7.10 16.13 21.65
CA ALA A 320 6.10 15.08 21.40
C ALA A 320 5.62 15.07 19.94
N VAL A 321 5.37 16.24 19.35
CA VAL A 321 5.00 16.39 17.94
C VAL A 321 6.15 15.94 17.03
N MET A 322 7.39 16.31 17.35
CA MET A 322 8.57 15.87 16.58
C MET A 322 8.77 14.35 16.65
N ILE A 323 8.64 13.76 17.85
CA ILE A 323 8.75 12.30 18.02
C ILE A 323 7.63 11.59 17.25
N LEU A 324 6.41 12.12 17.32
CA LEU A 324 5.29 11.56 16.56
C LEU A 324 5.51 11.65 15.05
N GLY A 325 6.00 12.79 14.55
CA GLY A 325 6.38 12.97 13.16
C GLY A 325 7.49 11.97 12.74
N LEU A 326 8.49 11.76 13.60
CA LEU A 326 9.54 10.78 13.37
C LEU A 326 8.98 9.34 13.33
N LEU A 327 8.07 9.00 14.24
CA LEU A 327 7.43 7.67 14.27
C LEU A 327 6.56 7.42 13.04
N ILE A 328 5.82 8.44 12.59
CA ILE A 328 5.06 8.35 11.33
C ILE A 328 6.04 8.22 10.16
N GLY A 329 7.07 9.04 10.09
CA GLY A 329 8.10 8.96 9.04
C GLY A 329 8.82 7.61 9.01
N LEU A 330 9.09 7.01 10.19
CA LEU A 330 9.62 5.66 10.29
C LEU A 330 8.63 4.62 9.76
N LEU A 331 7.34 4.76 10.09
CA LEU A 331 6.30 3.81 9.68
C LEU A 331 6.00 3.90 8.18
N THR A 332 6.07 5.11 7.60
CA THR A 332 5.79 5.37 6.18
C THR A 332 7.03 5.33 5.30
N GLY A 333 8.22 5.22 5.90
CA GLY A 333 9.48 5.15 5.17
C GLY A 333 9.63 3.82 4.42
N ASN A 334 9.86 3.90 3.11
CA ASN A 334 10.24 2.74 2.33
C ASN A 334 11.76 2.56 2.41
N PHE A 335 12.20 1.59 3.21
CA PHE A 335 13.64 1.27 3.40
C PHE A 335 14.13 0.22 2.41
N ASP A 336 13.24 -0.38 1.63
CA ASP A 336 13.58 -1.33 0.57
C ASP A 336 13.90 -0.56 -0.71
N CYS A 337 15.16 -0.19 -0.85
CA CYS A 337 15.66 0.60 -1.98
C CYS A 337 16.24 -0.28 -3.12
N GLY A 338 16.07 -1.58 -3.06
CA GLY A 338 16.56 -2.53 -4.07
C GLY A 338 15.68 -2.55 -5.32
N SER A 339 16.27 -2.93 -6.46
CA SER A 339 15.48 -3.30 -7.62
C SER A 339 14.86 -4.68 -7.42
N ARG A 340 13.69 -4.89 -8.02
CA ARG A 340 12.92 -6.12 -7.82
C ARG A 340 12.15 -6.49 -9.07
N VAL A 341 12.05 -7.79 -9.33
CA VAL A 341 11.17 -8.35 -10.37
C VAL A 341 10.22 -9.34 -9.72
N THR A 342 8.93 -9.17 -9.91
CA THR A 342 7.91 -10.04 -9.34
C THR A 342 7.02 -10.61 -10.44
N PHE A 343 6.96 -11.93 -10.52
CA PHE A 343 6.01 -12.69 -11.30
C PHE A 343 4.79 -12.95 -10.44
N LEU A 344 3.67 -12.35 -10.78
CA LEU A 344 2.43 -12.40 -9.99
C LEU A 344 1.74 -13.77 -10.16
N ASP A 345 1.08 -14.27 -9.11
CA ASP A 345 0.18 -15.42 -9.21
C ASP A 345 -1.20 -14.94 -9.71
N VAL A 346 -1.30 -14.76 -11.02
CA VAL A 346 -2.55 -14.39 -11.68
C VAL A 346 -3.45 -15.62 -11.98
N GLY A 347 -2.96 -16.83 -11.75
CA GLY A 347 -3.58 -18.07 -12.20
C GLY A 347 -3.07 -18.45 -13.58
N GLN A 348 -3.96 -18.80 -14.52
CA GLN A 348 -3.58 -19.08 -15.90
C GLN A 348 -3.47 -17.76 -16.67
N GLY A 349 -2.23 -17.32 -16.90
CA GLY A 349 -1.89 -16.06 -17.52
C GLY A 349 -0.58 -15.48 -17.00
N ASP A 350 -0.23 -14.28 -17.41
CA ASP A 350 0.99 -13.58 -17.07
C ASP A 350 0.71 -12.27 -16.33
N GLY A 351 1.66 -11.88 -15.48
CA GLY A 351 1.71 -10.57 -14.83
C GLY A 351 3.07 -10.38 -14.17
N ILE A 352 3.86 -9.44 -14.68
CA ILE A 352 5.23 -9.25 -14.21
C ILE A 352 5.45 -7.79 -13.90
N VAL A 353 5.89 -7.50 -12.67
CA VAL A 353 6.20 -6.13 -12.22
C VAL A 353 7.69 -6.01 -12.01
N VAL A 354 8.30 -5.02 -12.66
CA VAL A 354 9.72 -4.65 -12.48
C VAL A 354 9.77 -3.33 -11.71
N GLU A 355 10.28 -3.38 -10.49
CA GLU A 355 10.46 -2.23 -9.62
C GLU A 355 11.92 -1.78 -9.65
N THR A 356 12.14 -0.49 -9.86
CA THR A 356 13.45 0.14 -9.78
C THR A 356 13.40 1.36 -8.85
N GLY A 357 14.54 1.93 -8.51
CA GLY A 357 14.56 3.17 -7.73
C GLY A 357 14.06 4.41 -8.50
N GLN A 358 13.71 4.26 -9.78
CA GLN A 358 13.18 5.32 -10.64
C GLN A 358 11.68 5.19 -10.90
N GLY A 359 11.10 4.02 -10.68
CA GLY A 359 9.68 3.73 -10.90
C GLY A 359 9.43 2.25 -11.13
N ALA A 360 8.22 1.92 -11.49
CA ALA A 360 7.78 0.55 -11.76
C ALA A 360 7.29 0.41 -13.20
N TYR A 361 7.47 -0.79 -13.73
CA TYR A 361 7.03 -1.20 -15.07
C TYR A 361 6.21 -2.47 -14.94
N LEU A 362 5.14 -2.56 -15.71
CA LEU A 362 4.27 -3.73 -15.79
C LEU A 362 4.42 -4.40 -17.14
N PHE A 363 4.65 -5.71 -17.17
CA PHE A 363 4.63 -6.52 -18.36
C PHE A 363 3.51 -7.53 -18.23
N ASP A 364 2.51 -7.41 -19.08
CA ASP A 364 1.28 -8.16 -19.03
C ASP A 364 0.58 -8.09 -17.66
N CYS A 365 -0.70 -8.31 -17.64
CA CYS A 365 -1.46 -8.67 -16.45
C CYS A 365 -2.81 -9.22 -16.90
N GLY A 366 -2.91 -10.54 -16.94
CA GLY A 366 -4.15 -11.14 -17.36
C GLY A 366 -4.36 -12.54 -16.81
N SER A 367 -5.56 -13.09 -16.98
CA SER A 367 -5.89 -14.45 -16.57
C SER A 367 -7.16 -14.96 -17.23
N THR A 368 -7.11 -16.19 -17.74
CA THR A 368 -8.32 -16.93 -18.18
C THR A 368 -8.98 -17.70 -17.03
N SER A 369 -8.29 -17.96 -15.92
CA SER A 369 -8.81 -18.75 -14.81
C SER A 369 -9.40 -17.93 -13.66
N ARG A 370 -9.10 -16.62 -13.57
CA ARG A 370 -9.57 -15.71 -12.54
C ARG A 370 -10.12 -14.43 -13.17
N LYS A 371 -11.22 -13.92 -12.62
CA LYS A 371 -11.81 -12.64 -13.03
C LYS A 371 -11.29 -11.50 -12.16
N ASN A 372 -11.34 -10.29 -12.68
CA ASN A 372 -10.98 -9.05 -12.00
C ASN A 372 -9.55 -9.11 -11.42
N ILE A 373 -8.61 -9.51 -12.24
CA ILE A 373 -7.19 -9.65 -11.85
C ILE A 373 -6.59 -8.29 -11.50
N GLY A 374 -6.97 -7.25 -12.23
CA GLY A 374 -6.57 -5.88 -11.93
C GLY A 374 -6.95 -5.49 -10.50
N GLU A 375 -8.22 -5.68 -10.12
CA GLU A 375 -8.73 -5.30 -8.80
C GLU A 375 -8.18 -6.18 -7.66
N TYR A 376 -8.05 -7.50 -7.88
CA TYR A 376 -7.77 -8.42 -6.77
C TYR A 376 -6.32 -8.90 -6.67
N VAL A 377 -5.50 -8.72 -7.70
CA VAL A 377 -4.09 -9.11 -7.71
C VAL A 377 -3.18 -7.91 -7.96
N LEU A 378 -3.37 -7.19 -9.08
CA LEU A 378 -2.48 -6.08 -9.47
C LEU A 378 -2.58 -4.90 -8.50
N LYS A 379 -3.78 -4.35 -8.30
CA LYS A 379 -4.03 -3.21 -7.40
C LYS A 379 -3.51 -3.45 -5.97
N PRO A 380 -3.83 -4.58 -5.29
CA PRO A 380 -3.29 -4.84 -3.96
C PRO A 380 -1.78 -4.99 -3.93
N TYR A 381 -1.18 -5.59 -4.98
CA TYR A 381 0.26 -5.70 -5.09
C TYR A 381 0.92 -4.33 -5.20
N LEU A 382 0.51 -3.51 -6.18
CA LEU A 382 1.07 -2.17 -6.39
C LEU A 382 0.91 -1.30 -5.14
N LYS A 383 -0.29 -1.28 -4.54
CA LYS A 383 -0.53 -0.54 -3.30
C LYS A 383 0.32 -1.04 -2.13
N SER A 384 0.51 -2.35 -1.99
CA SER A 384 1.36 -2.92 -0.94
C SER A 384 2.83 -2.49 -1.08
N ARG A 385 3.26 -2.18 -2.31
CA ARG A 385 4.59 -1.67 -2.63
C ARG A 385 4.68 -0.14 -2.57
N GLY A 386 3.57 0.56 -2.35
CA GLY A 386 3.51 2.02 -2.38
C GLY A 386 3.65 2.59 -3.79
N ILE A 387 3.30 1.80 -4.82
CA ILE A 387 3.36 2.20 -6.22
C ILE A 387 2.01 2.80 -6.61
N SER A 388 2.00 4.08 -6.92
CA SER A 388 0.84 4.83 -7.42
C SER A 388 0.99 5.25 -8.88
N SER A 389 2.16 5.05 -9.49
CA SER A 389 2.40 5.34 -10.91
C SER A 389 3.27 4.26 -11.53
N LEU A 390 2.90 3.81 -12.72
CA LEU A 390 3.68 2.92 -13.58
C LEU A 390 4.28 3.74 -14.72
N ARG A 391 5.59 3.67 -14.90
CA ARG A 391 6.30 4.37 -15.99
C ARG A 391 6.01 3.80 -17.36
N GLY A 392 5.72 2.51 -17.42
CA GLY A 392 5.36 1.84 -18.65
C GLY A 392 4.57 0.57 -18.36
N VAL A 393 3.55 0.35 -19.17
CA VAL A 393 2.76 -0.86 -19.18
C VAL A 393 2.95 -1.49 -20.57
N PHE A 394 3.42 -2.72 -20.62
CA PHE A 394 3.69 -3.47 -21.83
C PHE A 394 2.70 -4.61 -21.94
N VAL A 395 2.09 -4.79 -23.10
CA VAL A 395 1.19 -5.91 -23.38
C VAL A 395 1.75 -6.69 -24.55
N SER A 396 2.20 -7.92 -24.25
CA SER A 396 2.90 -8.76 -25.24
C SER A 396 2.04 -9.11 -26.44
N HIS A 397 0.76 -9.42 -26.22
CA HIS A 397 -0.22 -9.71 -27.25
C HIS A 397 -1.66 -9.58 -26.71
N PRO A 398 -2.70 -9.50 -27.58
CA PRO A 398 -4.05 -9.11 -27.19
C PRO A 398 -4.94 -10.25 -26.67
N ASP A 399 -4.40 -11.28 -26.03
CA ASP A 399 -5.19 -12.36 -25.46
C ASP A 399 -5.56 -12.05 -23.98
N GLU A 400 -6.71 -12.57 -23.53
CA GLU A 400 -7.28 -12.24 -22.22
C GLU A 400 -6.34 -12.53 -21.05
N ASP A 401 -5.52 -13.59 -21.15
CA ASP A 401 -4.59 -13.98 -20.10
C ASP A 401 -3.32 -13.11 -20.01
N HIS A 402 -3.22 -12.10 -20.88
CA HIS A 402 -2.16 -11.10 -20.85
C HIS A 402 -2.68 -9.68 -20.61
N MET A 403 -3.93 -9.37 -21.02
CA MET A 403 -4.37 -7.99 -21.04
C MET A 403 -5.57 -7.64 -20.13
N ASN A 404 -6.40 -8.61 -19.68
CA ASN A 404 -7.66 -8.25 -19.01
C ASN A 404 -7.46 -7.46 -17.70
N GLY A 405 -6.38 -7.71 -16.94
CA GLY A 405 -6.04 -6.90 -15.78
C GLY A 405 -5.40 -5.56 -16.14
N VAL A 406 -4.75 -5.45 -17.33
CA VAL A 406 -4.29 -4.17 -17.86
C VAL A 406 -5.49 -3.32 -18.29
N LEU A 407 -6.48 -3.93 -18.95
CA LEU A 407 -7.73 -3.25 -19.31
C LEU A 407 -8.44 -2.70 -18.06
N GLU A 408 -8.58 -3.52 -17.01
CA GLU A 408 -9.12 -3.06 -15.73
C GLU A 408 -8.33 -1.88 -15.13
N LEU A 409 -7.01 -1.86 -15.30
CA LEU A 409 -6.15 -0.75 -14.85
C LEU A 409 -6.41 0.53 -15.66
N MET A 410 -6.59 0.44 -16.99
CA MET A 410 -6.93 1.58 -17.83
C MET A 410 -8.30 2.15 -17.46
N GLU A 411 -9.31 1.29 -17.26
CA GLU A 411 -10.68 1.69 -16.94
C GLU A 411 -10.84 2.25 -15.52
N ASN A 412 -10.13 1.70 -14.53
CA ASN A 412 -10.36 2.01 -13.12
C ASN A 412 -9.15 2.60 -12.39
N GLY A 413 -8.05 2.87 -13.10
CA GLY A 413 -6.80 3.33 -12.50
C GLY A 413 -6.95 4.62 -11.70
N GLU A 414 -7.74 5.57 -12.19
CA GLU A 414 -8.05 6.82 -11.49
C GLU A 414 -8.76 6.55 -10.15
N GLU A 415 -9.80 5.70 -10.14
CA GLU A 415 -10.50 5.29 -8.92
C GLU A 415 -9.57 4.57 -7.94
N TRP A 416 -8.65 3.79 -8.47
CA TRP A 416 -7.66 3.08 -7.65
C TRP A 416 -6.56 4.00 -7.11
N GLY A 417 -6.39 5.20 -7.67
CA GLY A 417 -5.25 6.09 -7.40
C GLY A 417 -3.94 5.50 -7.94
N ILE A 418 -4.01 4.77 -9.04
CA ILE A 418 -2.87 4.19 -9.76
C ILE A 418 -2.92 4.67 -11.20
N THR A 419 -1.85 5.34 -11.65
CA THR A 419 -1.74 5.87 -13.02
C THR A 419 -0.68 5.13 -13.82
N ALA A 420 -0.82 5.12 -15.14
CA ALA A 420 0.24 4.71 -16.07
C ALA A 420 0.68 5.91 -16.91
N GLU A 421 2.00 6.08 -17.06
CA GLU A 421 2.54 7.19 -17.86
C GLU A 421 2.48 6.88 -19.35
N GLN A 422 2.59 5.58 -19.72
CA GLN A 422 2.59 5.16 -21.12
C GLN A 422 2.21 3.69 -21.25
N LEU A 423 1.42 3.37 -22.28
CA LEU A 423 1.11 2.01 -22.73
C LEU A 423 1.94 1.68 -23.96
N PHE A 424 2.61 0.52 -23.93
CA PHE A 424 3.40 -0.01 -25.03
C PHE A 424 2.74 -1.25 -25.59
N LEU A 425 2.59 -1.32 -26.91
CA LEU A 425 1.92 -2.38 -27.63
C LEU A 425 2.79 -2.83 -28.82
N PRO A 426 2.69 -4.10 -29.27
CA PRO A 426 3.44 -4.59 -30.42
C PRO A 426 3.08 -3.84 -31.70
N ALA A 427 4.09 -3.55 -32.51
CA ALA A 427 3.93 -2.89 -33.80
C ALA A 427 3.37 -3.84 -34.85
N ILE A 428 2.12 -4.27 -34.70
CA ILE A 428 1.37 -5.11 -35.64
C ILE A 428 0.51 -4.28 -36.59
N ARG A 429 0.19 -4.83 -37.76
CA ARG A 429 -0.67 -4.17 -38.74
C ARG A 429 -2.11 -4.04 -38.23
N GLU A 430 -2.77 -2.93 -38.57
CA GLU A 430 -4.18 -2.72 -38.19
C GLU A 430 -5.11 -3.86 -38.60
N SER A 431 -4.88 -4.46 -39.79
CA SER A 431 -5.66 -5.59 -40.28
C SER A 431 -5.54 -6.87 -39.46
N GLU A 432 -4.57 -6.94 -38.57
CA GLU A 432 -4.27 -8.10 -37.72
C GLU A 432 -4.63 -7.87 -36.25
N ARG A 433 -5.13 -6.66 -35.92
CA ARG A 433 -5.60 -6.33 -34.58
C ARG A 433 -6.91 -7.03 -34.29
N ARG A 434 -7.01 -7.64 -33.12
CA ARG A 434 -8.24 -8.25 -32.59
C ARG A 434 -9.13 -7.20 -31.91
N GLU A 435 -10.42 -7.49 -31.74
CA GLU A 435 -11.36 -6.64 -31.03
C GLU A 435 -10.92 -6.27 -29.61
N THR A 436 -10.28 -7.20 -28.91
CA THR A 436 -9.69 -6.98 -27.57
C THR A 436 -8.62 -5.90 -27.56
N PHE A 437 -7.83 -5.81 -28.65
CA PHE A 437 -6.79 -4.79 -28.82
C PHE A 437 -7.41 -3.40 -28.98
N GLU A 438 -8.50 -3.30 -29.75
CA GLU A 438 -9.23 -2.04 -29.93
C GLU A 438 -9.92 -1.57 -28.63
N GLN A 439 -10.42 -2.52 -27.80
CA GLN A 439 -10.95 -2.22 -26.47
C GLN A 439 -9.88 -1.61 -25.56
N LEU A 440 -8.67 -2.15 -25.56
CA LEU A 440 -7.55 -1.64 -24.77
C LEU A 440 -7.13 -0.24 -25.25
N LEU A 441 -7.10 -0.01 -26.58
CA LEU A 441 -6.80 1.31 -27.13
C LEU A 441 -7.84 2.35 -26.72
N ALA A 442 -9.11 2.02 -26.81
CA ALA A 442 -10.21 2.90 -26.38
C ALA A 442 -10.12 3.24 -24.88
N ALA A 443 -9.88 2.23 -24.04
CA ALA A 443 -9.74 2.45 -22.60
C ALA A 443 -8.52 3.32 -22.25
N ALA A 444 -7.39 3.16 -22.97
CA ALA A 444 -6.21 4.00 -22.80
C ALA A 444 -6.46 5.45 -23.25
N GLU A 445 -7.20 5.66 -24.36
CA GLU A 445 -7.61 6.98 -24.83
C GLU A 445 -8.53 7.66 -23.83
N ASP A 446 -9.55 6.96 -23.32
CA ASP A 446 -10.48 7.48 -22.31
C ASP A 446 -9.75 7.85 -21.01
N ALA A 447 -8.74 7.07 -20.61
CA ALA A 447 -7.88 7.37 -19.47
C ALA A 447 -6.83 8.47 -19.73
N GLY A 448 -6.69 8.93 -20.98
CA GLY A 448 -5.68 9.91 -21.36
C GLY A 448 -4.24 9.38 -21.33
N ILE A 449 -4.05 8.06 -21.44
CA ILE A 449 -2.74 7.40 -21.39
C ILE A 449 -2.18 7.28 -22.81
N PRO A 450 -1.00 7.86 -23.09
CA PRO A 450 -0.40 7.79 -24.42
C PRO A 450 0.00 6.35 -24.76
N VAL A 451 -0.27 5.97 -26.02
CA VAL A 451 0.07 4.64 -26.55
C VAL A 451 1.27 4.77 -27.50
N SER A 452 2.22 3.86 -27.36
CA SER A 452 3.36 3.72 -28.26
C SER A 452 3.49 2.29 -28.75
N TYR A 453 3.89 2.14 -30.01
CA TYR A 453 4.12 0.85 -30.62
C TYR A 453 5.61 0.52 -30.59
N ILE A 454 5.93 -0.69 -30.13
CA ILE A 454 7.30 -1.16 -29.94
C ILE A 454 7.62 -2.27 -30.94
N LYS A 455 8.86 -2.29 -31.44
CA LYS A 455 9.36 -3.26 -32.39
C LYS A 455 10.76 -3.75 -32.07
N CYS A 456 11.17 -4.80 -32.70
CA CYS A 456 12.49 -5.37 -32.55
C CYS A 456 13.60 -4.32 -32.77
N GLY A 457 14.48 -4.19 -31.81
CA GLY A 457 15.59 -3.23 -31.78
C GLY A 457 15.33 -1.98 -30.97
N ASP A 458 14.07 -1.70 -30.60
CA ASP A 458 13.75 -0.57 -29.73
C ASP A 458 14.29 -0.83 -28.32
N GLU A 459 14.81 0.23 -27.71
CA GLU A 459 15.45 0.15 -26.41
C GLU A 459 14.94 1.25 -25.47
N ILE A 460 14.53 0.85 -24.27
CA ILE A 460 14.19 1.76 -23.16
C ILE A 460 15.25 1.64 -22.10
N ARG A 461 15.80 2.76 -21.66
CA ARG A 461 16.81 2.80 -20.60
C ARG A 461 16.45 3.80 -19.51
N ASP A 462 16.61 3.36 -18.29
CA ASP A 462 16.76 4.26 -17.17
C ASP A 462 18.08 3.94 -16.41
N SER A 463 18.28 4.54 -15.24
CA SER A 463 19.51 4.34 -14.48
C SER A 463 19.67 2.93 -13.89
N GLN A 464 18.60 2.14 -13.82
CA GLN A 464 18.59 0.82 -13.21
C GLN A 464 17.89 -0.24 -14.06
N LEU A 465 17.39 0.14 -15.23
CA LEU A 465 16.72 -0.73 -16.18
C LEU A 465 17.28 -0.52 -17.58
N ARG A 466 17.52 -1.61 -18.27
CA ARG A 466 17.68 -1.64 -19.72
C ARG A 466 16.71 -2.66 -20.28
N LEU A 467 15.83 -2.23 -21.14
CA LEU A 467 14.85 -3.03 -21.82
C LEU A 467 15.15 -2.99 -23.32
N LEU A 468 15.39 -4.15 -23.92
CA LEU A 468 15.61 -4.30 -25.35
C LEU A 468 14.51 -5.18 -25.92
N CYS A 469 13.72 -4.67 -26.85
CA CYS A 469 12.74 -5.45 -27.60
C CYS A 469 13.45 -6.33 -28.62
N LEU A 470 13.20 -7.63 -28.57
CA LEU A 470 13.80 -8.62 -29.46
C LEU A 470 12.84 -9.10 -30.55
N HIS A 471 11.54 -8.99 -30.31
CA HIS A 471 10.45 -9.43 -31.19
C HIS A 471 9.17 -8.61 -30.83
N PRO A 472 8.27 -8.33 -31.82
CA PRO A 472 8.28 -8.70 -33.23
C PRO A 472 9.12 -7.75 -34.12
N GLU A 473 9.50 -8.22 -35.31
CA GLU A 473 10.06 -7.35 -36.36
C GLU A 473 8.94 -6.56 -37.04
N GLU A 474 9.25 -5.33 -37.46
CA GLU A 474 8.28 -4.44 -38.11
C GLU A 474 7.78 -5.05 -39.43
N ASN A 475 6.47 -4.99 -39.65
CA ASN A 475 5.82 -5.49 -40.87
C ASN A 475 5.92 -7.00 -41.14
N THR A 476 6.34 -7.80 -40.19
CA THR A 476 6.30 -9.26 -40.33
C THR A 476 4.86 -9.75 -40.38
N THR A 477 4.54 -10.69 -41.23
CA THR A 477 3.23 -11.36 -41.32
C THR A 477 3.36 -12.74 -40.68
N LEU A 478 2.77 -12.96 -39.53
CA LEU A 478 2.78 -14.22 -38.81
C LEU A 478 1.36 -14.79 -38.75
N ALA A 479 1.26 -16.10 -38.64
CA ALA A 479 -0.01 -16.79 -38.79
C ALA A 479 -0.91 -16.71 -37.55
N ASP A 480 -0.32 -16.43 -36.40
CA ASP A 480 -1.03 -16.46 -35.11
C ASP A 480 -0.65 -15.25 -34.22
N ALA A 481 -1.57 -14.82 -33.32
CA ALA A 481 -1.35 -13.74 -32.39
C ALA A 481 -0.21 -14.04 -31.41
N ASN A 482 -0.09 -15.28 -30.94
CA ASN A 482 0.99 -15.69 -30.06
C ASN A 482 2.36 -15.55 -30.73
N ALA A 483 2.44 -15.77 -32.04
CA ALA A 483 3.67 -15.57 -32.78
C ALA A 483 4.13 -14.11 -32.83
N TYR A 484 3.26 -13.13 -32.58
CA TYR A 484 3.58 -11.69 -32.47
C TYR A 484 3.90 -11.23 -31.04
N SER A 485 3.92 -12.12 -30.06
CA SER A 485 4.17 -11.74 -28.65
C SER A 485 5.44 -10.93 -28.52
N GLU A 486 5.34 -9.77 -27.85
CA GLU A 486 6.54 -8.98 -27.51
C GLU A 486 7.48 -9.77 -26.63
N CYS A 487 8.74 -9.83 -27.06
CA CYS A 487 9.80 -10.48 -26.30
C CYS A 487 10.87 -9.46 -25.91
N PHE A 488 11.20 -9.42 -24.63
CA PHE A 488 12.14 -8.44 -24.10
C PHE A 488 13.32 -9.11 -23.42
N TYR A 489 14.51 -8.59 -23.71
CA TYR A 489 15.68 -8.80 -22.87
C TYR A 489 15.79 -7.64 -21.88
N VAL A 490 15.61 -7.95 -20.60
CA VAL A 490 15.52 -7.00 -19.50
C VAL A 490 16.74 -7.14 -18.62
N GLU A 491 17.50 -6.08 -18.45
CA GLU A 491 18.60 -5.99 -17.49
C GLU A 491 18.19 -5.06 -16.35
N VAL A 492 18.22 -5.58 -15.14
CA VAL A 492 17.88 -4.84 -13.92
C VAL A 492 19.13 -4.71 -13.05
N PHE A 493 19.44 -3.48 -12.66
CA PHE A 493 20.65 -3.16 -11.90
C PHE A 493 20.34 -2.75 -10.46
N ALA A 494 21.19 -3.13 -9.51
CA ALA A 494 21.11 -2.67 -8.14
C ALA A 494 21.51 -1.19 -8.00
N LYS A 495 20.89 -0.49 -7.07
CA LYS A 495 21.04 0.97 -6.87
C LYS A 495 22.49 1.48 -6.69
N LYS A 496 23.39 0.68 -6.16
CA LYS A 496 24.78 1.09 -5.88
C LYS A 496 25.70 1.21 -7.11
N MET A 497 25.33 0.64 -8.25
CA MET A 497 26.19 0.67 -9.44
C MET A 497 26.22 2.02 -10.17
N LYS A 498 25.39 2.97 -9.79
CA LYS A 498 25.28 4.27 -10.49
C LYS A 498 26.52 5.17 -10.34
N GLN A 499 27.25 5.04 -9.24
CA GLN A 499 28.41 5.91 -8.97
C GLN A 499 29.71 5.40 -9.63
N GLU A 500 29.81 4.09 -9.84
CA GLU A 500 31.00 3.44 -10.40
C GLU A 500 30.95 3.34 -11.93
N ALA A 501 29.75 3.24 -12.52
CA ALA A 501 29.57 3.17 -13.97
C ALA A 501 29.78 4.54 -14.69
N ILE A 502 29.75 5.66 -13.97
CA ILE A 502 30.03 6.99 -14.53
C ILE A 502 31.54 7.24 -14.62
N ASP A 503 32.34 6.54 -13.82
CA ASP A 503 33.81 6.58 -13.84
C ASP A 503 34.46 5.50 -14.74
N ASP A 504 33.73 4.94 -15.71
CA ASP A 504 34.20 3.93 -16.67
C ASP A 504 35.49 4.29 -17.45
N ARG A 505 36.02 5.48 -17.25
CA ARG A 505 37.38 5.84 -17.72
C ARG A 505 38.51 5.41 -16.76
N LYS A 506 38.19 4.97 -15.53
CA LYS A 506 39.16 4.46 -14.52
C LYS A 506 38.97 2.99 -14.15
N ALA A 507 37.85 2.36 -14.60
CA ALA A 507 37.51 0.98 -14.25
C ALA A 507 38.27 -0.10 -15.07
N ASN A 508 39.26 0.28 -15.89
CA ASN A 508 40.09 -0.70 -16.62
C ASN A 508 41.06 -1.46 -15.73
N ASP A 509 41.20 -1.12 -14.42
CA ASP A 509 42.12 -1.78 -13.52
C ASP A 509 41.50 -2.61 -12.39
N ALA A 510 40.13 -2.65 -12.27
CA ALA A 510 39.45 -3.48 -11.26
C ALA A 510 39.02 -4.81 -11.87
N SER A 511 39.97 -5.67 -12.16
CA SER A 511 39.77 -7.09 -12.49
C SER A 511 39.13 -7.81 -11.28
N GLY A 512 37.85 -8.15 -11.35
CA GLY A 512 37.25 -9.09 -10.41
C GLY A 512 35.82 -8.76 -9.92
N ALA A 513 35.26 -7.61 -10.20
CA ALA A 513 33.87 -7.28 -9.82
C ALA A 513 32.88 -7.76 -10.89
N SER A 514 32.83 -9.06 -11.09
CA SER A 514 31.82 -9.70 -11.94
C SER A 514 30.45 -9.61 -11.28
N ALA A 515 29.49 -8.98 -11.99
CA ALA A 515 28.05 -9.29 -11.95
C ALA A 515 27.30 -9.28 -10.61
N ILE A 516 27.85 -8.77 -9.53
CA ILE A 516 27.14 -8.60 -8.28
C ILE A 516 26.29 -7.34 -8.41
N GLY A 517 24.97 -7.51 -8.41
CA GLY A 517 24.03 -6.39 -8.49
C GLY A 517 23.41 -6.15 -9.88
N LYS A 518 23.44 -7.16 -10.77
CA LYS A 518 22.73 -7.17 -12.06
C LYS A 518 22.00 -8.50 -12.22
N ILE A 519 20.83 -8.47 -12.85
CA ILE A 519 20.13 -9.65 -13.33
C ILE A 519 19.64 -9.42 -14.76
N SER A 520 19.72 -10.46 -15.57
CA SER A 520 19.19 -10.48 -16.94
C SER A 520 18.00 -11.43 -17.04
N ILE A 521 16.91 -10.96 -17.62
CA ILE A 521 15.67 -11.69 -17.74
C ILE A 521 15.22 -11.68 -19.18
N LEU A 522 14.83 -12.83 -19.69
CA LEU A 522 14.20 -12.95 -20.99
C LEU A 522 12.70 -13.17 -20.79
N LEU A 523 11.90 -12.16 -21.15
CA LEU A 523 10.44 -12.20 -21.16
C LEU A 523 10.00 -12.58 -22.57
N THR A 524 9.21 -13.62 -22.71
CA THR A 524 8.90 -14.24 -24.01
C THR A 524 7.42 -14.15 -24.37
N GLY A 525 6.57 -13.57 -23.49
CA GLY A 525 5.12 -13.65 -23.69
C GLY A 525 4.70 -15.10 -24.00
N ASP A 526 3.88 -15.26 -25.00
CA ASP A 526 3.40 -16.56 -25.48
C ASP A 526 3.98 -16.95 -26.85
N VAL A 527 5.17 -16.40 -27.17
CA VAL A 527 5.83 -16.65 -28.46
C VAL A 527 5.96 -18.14 -28.74
N GLU A 528 5.54 -18.55 -29.94
CA GLU A 528 5.65 -19.91 -30.42
C GLU A 528 5.89 -19.97 -31.93
N GLY A 529 6.22 -21.17 -32.45
CA GLY A 529 6.35 -21.46 -33.87
C GLY A 529 7.37 -20.58 -34.58
N GLU A 530 6.92 -19.79 -35.56
CA GLU A 530 7.79 -18.92 -36.36
C GLU A 530 8.34 -17.76 -35.55
N GLY A 531 7.54 -17.18 -34.61
CA GLY A 531 8.00 -16.14 -33.73
C GLY A 531 9.16 -16.59 -32.83
N GLU A 532 9.10 -17.81 -32.26
CA GLU A 532 10.20 -18.39 -31.48
C GLU A 532 11.47 -18.60 -32.33
N ARG A 533 11.31 -18.96 -33.60
CA ARG A 533 12.47 -19.09 -34.53
C ARG A 533 13.13 -17.73 -34.78
N GLN A 534 12.34 -16.68 -35.05
CA GLN A 534 12.86 -15.32 -35.24
C GLN A 534 13.55 -14.81 -33.98
N LEU A 535 12.94 -15.02 -32.80
CA LEU A 535 13.56 -14.69 -31.51
C LEU A 535 14.90 -15.43 -31.33
N THR A 536 14.96 -16.74 -31.66
CA THR A 536 16.19 -17.55 -31.57
C THR A 536 17.29 -16.98 -32.45
N GLN A 537 16.99 -16.66 -33.72
CA GLN A 537 17.94 -16.03 -34.65
C GLN A 537 18.43 -14.69 -34.12
N LYS A 538 17.55 -13.89 -33.53
CA LYS A 538 17.93 -12.60 -32.96
C LYS A 538 18.85 -12.74 -31.76
N LEU A 539 18.61 -13.70 -30.89
CA LEU A 539 19.51 -14.03 -29.77
C LEU A 539 20.89 -14.46 -30.26
N GLN A 540 20.95 -15.31 -31.30
CA GLN A 540 22.21 -15.71 -31.93
C GLN A 540 22.99 -14.52 -32.50
N ALA A 541 22.30 -13.63 -33.22
CA ALA A 541 22.93 -12.43 -33.80
C ALA A 541 23.46 -11.48 -32.69
N LEU A 542 22.77 -11.35 -31.55
CA LEU A 542 23.25 -10.58 -30.41
C LEU A 542 24.49 -11.19 -29.78
N GLN A 543 24.53 -12.51 -29.61
CA GLN A 543 25.72 -13.23 -29.12
C GLN A 543 26.92 -13.06 -30.03
N GLU A 544 26.73 -13.19 -31.33
CA GLU A 544 27.78 -12.95 -32.32
C GLU A 544 28.30 -11.52 -32.32
N SER A 545 27.40 -10.54 -32.26
CA SER A 545 27.77 -9.12 -32.23
C SER A 545 28.58 -8.74 -30.99
N GLN A 546 28.24 -9.28 -29.82
CA GLN A 546 29.01 -9.11 -28.58
C GLN A 546 30.38 -9.74 -28.66
N SER A 547 30.47 -10.99 -29.19
CA SER A 547 31.75 -11.67 -29.36
C SER A 547 32.69 -10.93 -30.32
N LEU A 548 32.15 -10.31 -31.37
CA LEU A 548 32.91 -9.47 -32.32
C LEU A 548 33.39 -8.14 -31.66
N GLN A 549 32.56 -7.49 -30.86
CA GLN A 549 32.97 -6.28 -30.12
C GLN A 549 34.05 -6.58 -29.11
N GLU A 550 33.95 -7.66 -28.37
CA GLU A 550 35.00 -8.11 -27.46
C GLU A 550 36.31 -8.44 -28.17
N SER A 551 36.23 -9.09 -29.32
CA SER A 551 37.38 -9.39 -30.14
C SER A 551 38.09 -8.11 -30.62
N ARG A 552 37.33 -7.08 -31.03
CA ARG A 552 37.88 -5.77 -31.44
C ARG A 552 38.52 -5.03 -30.28
N SER A 553 37.88 -4.97 -29.11
CA SER A 553 38.42 -4.30 -27.92
C SER A 553 39.70 -4.96 -27.40
N LEU A 554 39.81 -6.30 -27.54
CA LEU A 554 41.03 -7.04 -27.22
C LEU A 554 42.13 -6.76 -28.24
N GLN A 555 41.80 -6.59 -29.51
CA GLN A 555 42.78 -6.27 -30.55
C GLN A 555 43.30 -4.84 -30.40
N GLU A 556 42.42 -3.87 -30.05
CA GLU A 556 42.81 -2.50 -29.70
C GLU A 556 43.68 -2.46 -28.42
N SER A 557 43.34 -3.23 -27.39
CA SER A 557 44.13 -3.36 -26.17
C SER A 557 45.51 -3.94 -26.41
N ARG A 558 45.64 -4.92 -27.32
CA ARG A 558 46.92 -5.50 -27.74
C ARG A 558 47.77 -4.52 -28.52
N SER A 559 47.17 -3.77 -29.48
CA SER A 559 47.89 -2.75 -30.25
C SER A 559 48.37 -1.59 -29.39
N LEU A 560 47.61 -1.18 -28.37
CA LEU A 560 48.02 -0.20 -27.35
C LEU A 560 49.14 -0.72 -26.46
N GLN A 561 49.14 -2.01 -26.15
CA GLN A 561 50.19 -2.67 -25.34
C GLN A 561 51.47 -2.88 -26.14
N GLU A 562 51.40 -3.26 -27.41
CA GLU A 562 52.57 -3.31 -28.32
C GLU A 562 53.15 -1.92 -28.58
N SER A 563 52.33 -0.88 -28.66
CA SER A 563 52.82 0.50 -28.77
C SER A 563 53.54 1.00 -27.51
N ARG A 564 53.17 0.51 -26.32
CA ARG A 564 53.83 0.82 -25.05
C ARG A 564 55.08 -0.03 -24.81
N SER A 565 55.10 -1.29 -25.29
CA SER A 565 56.24 -2.20 -25.11
C SER A 565 57.45 -1.86 -26.01
N LEU A 566 57.24 -1.08 -27.05
CA LEU A 566 58.32 -0.51 -27.86
C LEU A 566 59.08 0.62 -27.11
N GLN A 567 58.61 1.05 -25.96
CA GLN A 567 59.26 2.11 -25.12
C GLN A 567 59.93 1.61 -23.86
N GLU A 568 59.79 0.34 -23.42
CA GLU A 568 60.41 -0.19 -22.20
C GLU A 568 60.96 -1.60 -22.41
N SER A 569 62.23 -1.77 -22.02
CA SER A 569 63.12 -2.92 -22.24
C SER A 569 62.66 -4.34 -21.87
N GLN A 570 63.12 -5.28 -22.65
CA GLN A 570 62.71 -6.60 -23.05
C GLN A 570 62.82 -7.80 -22.08
N SER A 571 63.04 -7.72 -20.77
CA SER A 571 63.37 -8.96 -20.02
C SER A 571 62.45 -9.35 -18.84
N LEU A 572 61.52 -8.54 -18.46
CA LEU A 572 60.55 -8.86 -17.36
C LEU A 572 59.10 -9.05 -17.81
N GLN A 573 58.82 -8.82 -19.07
CA GLN A 573 57.46 -8.70 -19.63
C GLN A 573 56.85 -10.02 -20.13
N GLU A 574 57.64 -11.01 -20.55
CA GLU A 574 57.10 -12.27 -21.11
C GLU A 574 56.34 -13.11 -20.07
N SER A 575 56.81 -13.16 -18.83
CA SER A 575 56.13 -13.89 -17.75
C SER A 575 54.85 -13.22 -17.23
N GLN A 576 54.80 -11.88 -17.23
CA GLN A 576 53.64 -11.11 -16.81
C GLN A 576 52.57 -11.06 -17.93
N SER A 577 52.97 -10.97 -19.20
CA SER A 577 52.07 -10.97 -20.32
C SER A 577 51.39 -12.32 -20.51
N LEU A 578 52.08 -13.45 -20.30
CA LEU A 578 51.53 -14.80 -20.31
C LEU A 578 50.54 -15.04 -19.15
N GLN A 579 50.85 -14.51 -17.95
CA GLN A 579 49.94 -14.57 -16.81
C GLN A 579 48.71 -13.68 -17.02
N LEU A 580 48.89 -12.49 -17.60
CA LEU A 580 47.79 -11.58 -17.92
C LEU A 580 46.92 -12.16 -19.03
N THR A 581 47.48 -12.75 -20.08
CA THR A 581 46.76 -13.42 -21.17
C THR A 581 45.98 -14.64 -20.66
N ARG A 582 46.56 -15.42 -19.74
CA ARG A 582 45.90 -16.53 -19.08
C ARG A 582 44.75 -16.07 -18.18
N ARG A 583 44.92 -15.01 -17.39
CA ARG A 583 43.84 -14.39 -16.59
C ARG A 583 42.75 -13.78 -17.47
N LEU A 584 43.10 -13.15 -18.60
CA LEU A 584 42.15 -12.63 -19.57
C LEU A 584 41.39 -13.75 -20.32
N GLN A 585 42.02 -14.93 -20.53
CA GLN A 585 41.38 -16.12 -21.07
C GLN A 585 40.48 -16.82 -20.04
N GLU A 586 40.85 -16.85 -18.76
CA GLU A 586 40.03 -17.34 -17.67
C GLU A 586 38.84 -16.39 -17.38
N GLN A 587 39.01 -15.07 -17.60
CA GLN A 587 37.91 -14.09 -17.57
C GLN A 587 37.01 -14.14 -18.80
N ARG A 588 37.50 -14.66 -19.95
CA ARG A 588 36.70 -14.89 -21.18
C ARG A 588 35.56 -15.87 -20.98
N GLY A 589 35.70 -16.88 -20.12
CA GLY A 589 34.64 -17.83 -19.79
C GLY A 589 33.49 -17.24 -18.95
N GLN A 590 33.57 -15.94 -18.57
CA GLN A 590 32.59 -15.32 -17.66
C GLN A 590 31.73 -14.21 -18.28
N ARG A 591 31.87 -13.88 -19.57
CA ARG A 591 31.11 -12.82 -20.24
C ARG A 591 30.30 -13.31 -21.45
N GLU A 592 29.92 -14.57 -21.49
CA GLU A 592 28.93 -15.02 -22.47
C GLU A 592 27.58 -14.30 -22.23
N PHE A 593 26.90 -13.95 -23.33
CA PHE A 593 25.51 -13.52 -23.28
C PHE A 593 24.75 -14.58 -22.50
N ARG A 594 24.30 -14.22 -21.30
CA ARG A 594 23.69 -15.15 -20.40
C ARG A 594 22.33 -14.60 -19.97
N VAL A 595 21.33 -15.42 -20.03
CA VAL A 595 20.02 -15.17 -19.46
C VAL A 595 19.99 -15.77 -18.05
N ASP A 596 19.87 -14.94 -17.01
CA ASP A 596 19.78 -15.45 -15.64
C ASP A 596 18.41 -16.09 -15.40
N ILE A 597 17.34 -15.46 -15.90
CA ILE A 597 15.96 -15.96 -15.77
C ILE A 597 15.27 -15.95 -17.12
N LEU A 598 14.69 -17.08 -17.48
CA LEU A 598 13.76 -17.21 -18.59
C LEU A 598 12.31 -17.25 -18.06
N LYS A 599 11.44 -16.35 -18.49
CA LYS A 599 10.00 -16.59 -18.42
C LYS A 599 9.66 -17.58 -19.53
N VAL A 600 9.18 -18.77 -19.17
CA VAL A 600 8.84 -19.81 -20.13
C VAL A 600 7.66 -19.37 -20.99
N ALA A 601 7.82 -19.48 -22.31
CA ALA A 601 6.81 -19.01 -23.25
C ALA A 601 5.51 -19.84 -23.14
N HIS A 602 4.38 -19.17 -23.37
CA HIS A 602 3.05 -19.75 -23.48
C HIS A 602 2.72 -20.68 -22.29
N HIS A 603 3.04 -20.18 -21.07
CA HIS A 603 2.76 -20.86 -19.79
C HIS A 603 3.30 -22.29 -19.68
N GLY A 604 4.27 -22.66 -20.53
CA GLY A 604 4.81 -24.01 -20.64
C GLY A 604 4.06 -24.90 -21.63
N SER A 605 3.50 -24.33 -22.70
CA SER A 605 2.93 -25.08 -23.83
C SER A 605 3.94 -26.08 -24.43
N GLY A 606 3.46 -27.22 -24.90
CA GLY A 606 4.28 -28.20 -25.57
C GLY A 606 4.88 -27.73 -26.92
N TYR A 607 4.31 -26.66 -27.48
CA TYR A 607 4.68 -26.11 -28.78
C TYR A 607 5.64 -24.92 -28.71
N SER A 608 5.95 -24.45 -27.50
CA SER A 608 6.86 -23.36 -27.24
C SER A 608 8.10 -23.80 -26.45
N THR A 609 9.08 -22.93 -26.31
CA THR A 609 10.33 -23.19 -25.56
C THR A 609 11.07 -24.41 -26.06
N GLY A 610 11.36 -24.40 -27.35
CA GLY A 610 12.02 -25.51 -28.08
C GLY A 610 13.47 -25.71 -27.66
N THR A 611 14.03 -26.87 -28.00
CA THR A 611 15.42 -27.25 -27.65
C THR A 611 16.46 -26.28 -28.22
N GLU A 612 16.28 -25.82 -29.46
CA GLU A 612 17.19 -24.86 -30.11
C GLU A 612 17.16 -23.52 -29.39
N PHE A 613 15.96 -23.03 -29.09
CA PHE A 613 15.77 -21.80 -28.28
C PHE A 613 16.43 -21.90 -26.90
N LEU A 614 16.19 -22.99 -26.16
CA LEU A 614 16.80 -23.22 -24.85
C LEU A 614 18.34 -23.29 -24.91
N THR A 615 18.87 -23.93 -25.94
CA THR A 615 20.33 -24.02 -26.14
C THR A 615 20.93 -22.67 -26.42
N THR A 616 20.24 -21.84 -27.23
CA THR A 616 20.69 -20.47 -27.56
C THR A 616 20.55 -19.53 -26.35
N ALA A 617 19.40 -19.49 -25.70
CA ALA A 617 19.15 -18.62 -24.54
C ALA A 617 19.98 -19.03 -23.31
N SER A 618 20.28 -20.32 -23.16
CA SER A 618 21.07 -20.92 -22.08
C SER A 618 20.74 -20.33 -20.68
N PRO A 619 19.46 -20.35 -20.25
CA PRO A 619 19.05 -19.67 -19.02
C PRO A 619 19.58 -20.41 -17.79
N ALA A 620 19.94 -19.64 -16.74
CA ALA A 620 20.33 -20.22 -15.46
C ALA A 620 19.14 -20.77 -14.66
N THR A 621 17.95 -20.20 -14.86
CA THR A 621 16.70 -20.58 -14.18
C THR A 621 15.52 -20.26 -15.09
N ALA A 622 14.45 -21.04 -15.00
CA ALA A 622 13.21 -20.78 -15.70
C ALA A 622 12.06 -20.50 -14.72
N ILE A 623 11.16 -19.59 -15.08
CA ILE A 623 9.93 -19.32 -14.35
C ILE A 623 8.74 -19.63 -15.26
N ILE A 624 7.81 -20.42 -14.75
CA ILE A 624 6.58 -20.79 -15.42
C ILE A 624 5.41 -20.11 -14.71
N SER A 625 4.71 -19.23 -15.43
CA SER A 625 3.50 -18.58 -14.93
C SER A 625 2.29 -19.35 -15.44
N CYS A 626 1.63 -20.08 -14.57
CA CYS A 626 0.41 -20.84 -14.94
C CYS A 626 -0.45 -21.13 -13.72
N GLY A 627 -1.73 -21.44 -13.94
CA GLY A 627 -2.68 -21.77 -12.89
C GLY A 627 -2.58 -23.24 -12.45
N ARG A 628 -2.83 -23.49 -11.17
CA ARG A 628 -2.97 -24.85 -10.65
C ARG A 628 -4.25 -25.47 -11.21
N ASN A 629 -4.16 -26.69 -11.75
CA ASN A 629 -5.29 -27.41 -12.37
C ASN A 629 -5.97 -26.61 -13.50
N ASN A 630 -5.18 -25.93 -14.35
CA ASN A 630 -5.71 -25.21 -15.50
C ASN A 630 -6.25 -26.18 -16.56
N SER A 631 -7.21 -25.71 -17.38
CA SER A 631 -7.87 -26.50 -18.42
C SER A 631 -6.98 -26.84 -19.60
N TYR A 632 -5.86 -26.14 -19.77
CA TYR A 632 -4.92 -26.32 -20.88
C TYR A 632 -3.91 -27.42 -20.62
N GLY A 633 -3.79 -27.89 -19.37
CA GLY A 633 -2.80 -28.88 -18.96
C GLY A 633 -1.37 -28.33 -18.84
N HIS A 634 -1.20 -26.99 -18.81
CA HIS A 634 0.10 -26.33 -18.64
C HIS A 634 0.64 -26.47 -17.20
N PRO A 635 1.98 -26.61 -17.04
CA PRO A 635 2.96 -26.83 -18.09
C PRO A 635 2.90 -28.26 -18.64
N HIS A 636 3.06 -28.43 -19.95
CA HIS A 636 3.09 -29.73 -20.58
C HIS A 636 4.37 -30.50 -20.20
N VAL A 637 4.24 -31.83 -20.16
CA VAL A 637 5.36 -32.75 -19.81
C VAL A 637 6.54 -32.59 -20.77
N GLU A 638 6.28 -32.35 -22.03
CA GLU A 638 7.30 -32.16 -23.07
C GLU A 638 8.17 -30.92 -22.79
N THR A 639 7.57 -29.83 -22.32
CA THR A 639 8.30 -28.60 -21.97
C THR A 639 9.14 -28.80 -20.72
N LEU A 640 8.59 -29.48 -19.71
CA LEU A 640 9.33 -29.84 -18.51
C LEU A 640 10.52 -30.74 -18.82
N GLN A 641 10.33 -31.72 -19.69
CA GLN A 641 11.39 -32.63 -20.14
C GLN A 641 12.52 -31.87 -20.87
N ARG A 642 12.18 -30.91 -21.77
CA ARG A 642 13.18 -30.07 -22.44
C ARG A 642 14.00 -29.22 -21.44
N LEU A 643 13.34 -28.68 -20.41
CA LEU A 643 14.04 -27.93 -19.34
C LEU A 643 14.96 -28.83 -18.51
N GLU A 644 14.52 -30.06 -18.19
CA GLU A 644 15.33 -31.06 -17.49
C GLU A 644 16.53 -31.52 -18.32
N ASP A 645 16.33 -31.83 -19.62
CA ASP A 645 17.38 -32.22 -20.55
C ASP A 645 18.43 -31.09 -20.72
N ALA A 646 17.97 -29.82 -20.71
CA ALA A 646 18.84 -28.66 -20.73
C ALA A 646 19.46 -28.35 -19.35
N ARG A 647 19.12 -29.10 -18.30
CA ARG A 647 19.53 -28.88 -16.88
C ARG A 647 19.18 -27.49 -16.34
N VAL A 648 18.07 -26.95 -16.77
CA VAL A 648 17.56 -25.66 -16.32
C VAL A 648 16.59 -25.86 -15.15
N PRO A 649 16.91 -25.45 -13.93
CA PRO A 649 15.97 -25.51 -12.81
C PRO A 649 14.80 -24.56 -13.09
N TRP A 650 13.58 -24.99 -12.73
CA TRP A 650 12.39 -24.20 -12.96
C TRP A 650 11.52 -24.05 -11.70
N TYR A 651 10.76 -22.97 -11.64
CA TYR A 651 9.84 -22.64 -10.57
C TYR A 651 8.51 -22.18 -11.16
N GLY A 652 7.40 -22.69 -10.64
CA GLY A 652 6.05 -22.35 -11.12
C GLY A 652 5.27 -21.47 -10.14
N THR A 653 4.53 -20.48 -10.64
CA THR A 653 3.62 -19.69 -9.80
C THR A 653 2.53 -20.55 -9.16
N MET A 654 2.14 -21.64 -9.82
CA MET A 654 1.18 -22.59 -9.28
C MET A 654 1.63 -23.28 -7.97
N ASP A 655 2.95 -23.41 -7.74
CA ASP A 655 3.51 -24.09 -6.55
C ASP A 655 3.89 -23.11 -5.44
N TYR A 656 4.44 -21.97 -5.83
CA TYR A 656 5.07 -21.02 -4.91
C TYR A 656 4.27 -19.71 -4.72
N GLY A 657 3.13 -19.56 -5.43
CA GLY A 657 2.44 -18.27 -5.52
C GLY A 657 3.28 -17.26 -6.30
N ALA A 658 3.17 -15.97 -5.99
CA ALA A 658 4.02 -14.98 -6.63
C ALA A 658 5.50 -15.26 -6.35
N LEU A 659 6.35 -15.14 -7.40
CA LEU A 659 7.79 -15.33 -7.34
C LEU A 659 8.49 -13.99 -7.46
N THR A 660 9.31 -13.65 -6.48
CA THR A 660 10.01 -12.36 -6.42
C THR A 660 11.52 -12.55 -6.44
N VAL A 661 12.19 -11.82 -7.32
CA VAL A 661 13.63 -11.73 -7.39
C VAL A 661 14.07 -10.36 -6.91
N ASN A 662 14.79 -10.31 -5.80
CA ASN A 662 15.40 -9.09 -5.31
C ASN A 662 16.81 -8.97 -5.90
N VAL A 663 17.11 -7.80 -6.47
CA VAL A 663 18.40 -7.49 -7.10
C VAL A 663 19.16 -6.54 -6.17
N ASP A 664 20.14 -7.07 -5.47
CA ASP A 664 20.96 -6.27 -4.56
C ASP A 664 22.46 -6.42 -4.84
N SER A 665 23.29 -5.56 -4.23
CA SER A 665 24.74 -5.56 -4.42
C SER A 665 25.45 -6.78 -3.83
N HIS A 666 24.76 -7.65 -3.10
CA HIS A 666 25.29 -8.84 -2.45
C HIS A 666 24.86 -10.14 -3.12
N GLY A 667 24.03 -10.05 -4.18
CA GLY A 667 23.56 -11.16 -4.97
C GLY A 667 22.03 -11.20 -5.11
N ASN A 668 21.59 -11.90 -6.14
CA ASN A 668 20.17 -12.00 -6.46
C ASN A 668 19.51 -13.11 -5.63
N ARG A 669 18.31 -12.85 -5.12
CA ARG A 669 17.57 -13.80 -4.29
C ARG A 669 16.16 -14.02 -4.82
N LEU A 670 15.88 -15.26 -5.23
CA LEU A 670 14.53 -15.69 -5.57
C LEU A 670 13.75 -16.12 -4.32
N ARG A 671 12.54 -15.63 -4.17
CA ARG A 671 11.61 -15.99 -3.08
C ARG A 671 10.24 -16.28 -3.64
N GLY A 672 9.64 -17.40 -3.21
CA GLY A 672 8.21 -17.67 -3.40
C GLY A 672 7.38 -17.11 -2.25
N TYR A 673 6.15 -16.70 -2.53
CA TYR A 673 5.20 -16.22 -1.53
C TYR A 673 4.66 -17.37 -0.65
N LEU A 674 4.43 -18.53 -1.27
CA LEU A 674 4.02 -19.75 -0.58
C LEU A 674 5.26 -20.63 -0.31
N SER A 675 5.37 -21.18 0.88
CA SER A 675 6.32 -22.27 1.10
C SER A 675 5.79 -23.54 0.45
N ARG A 676 6.65 -24.26 -0.27
CA ARG A 676 6.31 -25.60 -0.76
C ARG A 676 5.90 -26.47 0.42
N LYS A 677 4.65 -26.94 0.43
CA LYS A 677 4.16 -27.90 1.45
C LYS A 677 4.73 -29.27 1.19
#